data_ca913384bab6fff24b5395493753f13f
#
_entry.id   ca913384bab6fff24b5395493753f13f
#
_cell.length_a   1.000
_cell.length_b   1.000
_cell.length_c   1.000
_cell.angle_alpha   90.00
_cell.angle_beta   90.00
_cell.angle_gamma   90.00
#
_symmetry.space_group_name_H-M   'P 1'
#
loop_
_entity.id
_entity.type
_entity.pdbx_description
1 polymer ?
#
loop_
_entity_poly.entity_id
_entity_poly.type
_entity_poly.pdbx_seq_one_letter_code
_entity_poly.pdbx_strand_id
1 'polypeptide(L)'
;MPSHSPVVAGLLSALMLAMALHSLPTASSAPAETNYDESLVGPFVLPDVLAGPDEVPASSEVAWENTSRPHQFKLLEKYVYGRKLPPVPVAVRGEVERAEVDLGSTKGVRLQAKLRLGTAADAPTTSVLLYLPKTKKKVPVFLKLNFRGNQAETEDPGVWLPTGWVPADTRIKGIVDNRATAASRGGLQRRFPVAPMLGRGYGMATAYCGDFFPDRPDGRPQSVLASLDRPVTGDLPKDEPGAIGAWAWGLSRILDWLVTLPEVDGSKVIVVGHSRLGKTALWAGACDERFAMVVSNDSGCGGAALSRRNFGETLTVITERFPHWFCPMLAEYAGREIELPCDQHALLAMAAPRPLYVASAEEDRWADPRGEFLAAVAAGRAWSLYGLTGLGTEMMPPVNTPIGETIGYHIRNGSHDLLPYDWTQFADFADRTLLGKKRPAAEAAPQADARSNQLLAEFQPDQSALPVSAPADAVQLIGSGIEPKFTSMAGGPINWEVEDGTLVATRTKSHANHIVSSVMFEDADIHAEFMVSPLAHGNSGLYIHGHYEMQIYDSFGVEDFTSQDEGSLYRFAKPLVNAARPAGEWQVYDIRFIAPKRNADGSLKSAGTLKAWLNGQLVQDGVTFTAPRSPYIPYRHGVTDYLRGVEKQLKATGKGPLFLQDHGSPTRFRNVWIRPLP
;
A
#
# COMPACT_ATOMS: atom_id res chain seq x y z
N MET A 1 3.53 -87.09 6.05
CA MET A 1 4.59 -86.86 5.06
C MET A 1 4.03 -86.16 3.85
N PRO A 2 4.66 -85.20 3.20
CA PRO A 2 5.24 -83.97 3.67
C PRO A 2 4.46 -82.74 3.19
N SER A 3 4.45 -81.68 3.93
CA SER A 3 4.99 -80.36 3.72
C SER A 3 4.91 -79.77 2.31
N HIS A 4 4.22 -78.69 2.12
CA HIS A 4 4.62 -77.58 1.26
C HIS A 4 3.89 -76.28 1.67
N SER A 5 4.58 -75.31 2.12
CA SER A 5 4.16 -73.91 2.33
C SER A 5 3.76 -73.22 1.03
N PRO A 6 2.88 -72.24 1.03
CA PRO A 6 2.87 -71.23 0.03
C PRO A 6 3.29 -69.86 0.64
N VAL A 7 4.41 -69.41 0.20
CA VAL A 7 4.73 -67.97 0.13
C VAL A 7 4.16 -67.52 -1.22
N VAL A 8 3.19 -66.63 -1.25
CA VAL A 8 2.87 -65.61 -2.24
C VAL A 8 1.52 -64.99 -1.86
N ALA A 9 1.49 -63.99 -1.03
CA ALA A 9 0.40 -63.00 -0.95
C ALA A 9 0.90 -61.79 -0.13
N GLY A 10 1.68 -60.91 -0.75
CA GLY A 10 2.21 -59.77 -0.03
C GLY A 10 2.87 -58.76 -0.96
N LEU A 11 2.27 -58.44 -2.12
CA LEU A 11 2.83 -57.45 -3.06
C LEU A 11 1.74 -56.85 -3.95
N LEU A 12 0.65 -56.37 -3.35
CA LEU A 12 -0.40 -55.63 -4.10
C LEU A 12 -1.17 -54.64 -3.20
N SER A 13 -0.52 -54.02 -2.22
CA SER A 13 -1.15 -52.97 -1.38
C SER A 13 -0.26 -51.77 -1.13
N ALA A 14 0.76 -51.54 -1.97
CA ALA A 14 1.71 -50.41 -1.82
C ALA A 14 1.77 -49.49 -3.07
N LEU A 15 0.74 -49.50 -3.92
CA LEU A 15 0.74 -48.69 -5.16
C LEU A 15 -0.52 -47.83 -5.35
N MET A 16 -1.26 -47.50 -4.29
CA MET A 16 -2.41 -46.57 -4.36
C MET A 16 -2.42 -45.51 -3.26
N LEU A 17 -1.27 -45.02 -2.83
CA LEU A 17 -1.20 -43.88 -1.90
C LEU A 17 -0.07 -42.88 -2.23
N ALA A 18 0.18 -42.69 -3.52
CA ALA A 18 1.19 -41.75 -4.00
C ALA A 18 0.70 -40.79 -5.10
N MET A 19 -0.58 -40.46 -5.12
CA MET A 19 -1.13 -39.42 -6.02
C MET A 19 -2.23 -38.62 -5.33
N ALA A 20 -1.90 -37.87 -4.30
CA ALA A 20 -2.74 -36.75 -3.79
C ALA A 20 -1.95 -35.81 -2.88
N LEU A 21 -0.77 -35.38 -3.28
CA LEU A 21 -0.07 -34.26 -2.67
C LEU A 21 0.41 -33.31 -3.80
N HIS A 22 -0.56 -32.79 -4.57
CA HIS A 22 -0.29 -31.58 -5.33
C HIS A 22 -0.54 -30.40 -4.43
N SER A 23 0.55 -29.87 -3.95
CA SER A 23 0.80 -28.67 -3.17
C SER A 23 -0.20 -27.55 -3.43
N LEU A 24 -0.92 -27.16 -2.36
CA LEU A 24 -1.50 -25.84 -2.20
C LEU A 24 -0.39 -24.79 -2.43
N PRO A 25 -0.62 -23.73 -3.19
CA PRO A 25 0.29 -22.60 -3.19
C PRO A 25 0.22 -21.94 -1.82
N THR A 26 1.21 -22.24 -0.99
CA THR A 26 1.53 -21.49 0.22
C THR A 26 1.70 -20.02 -0.17
N ALA A 27 1.26 -19.11 0.68
CA ALA A 27 1.63 -17.70 0.60
C ALA A 27 3.16 -17.64 0.39
N SER A 28 3.57 -17.10 -0.76
CA SER A 28 4.94 -17.09 -1.18
C SER A 28 5.74 -16.25 -0.18
N SER A 29 6.53 -16.91 0.66
CA SER A 29 7.60 -16.25 1.38
C SER A 29 8.59 -15.68 0.36
N ALA A 30 9.10 -14.48 0.60
CA ALA A 30 10.17 -13.89 -0.19
C ALA A 30 11.35 -14.89 -0.28
N PRO A 31 12.06 -14.93 -1.41
CA PRO A 31 13.30 -15.71 -1.50
C PRO A 31 14.26 -15.32 -0.38
N ALA A 32 15.06 -16.28 0.10
CA ALA A 32 15.97 -16.09 1.23
C ALA A 32 17.06 -14.99 1.01
N GLU A 33 17.22 -14.52 -0.22
CA GLU A 33 18.20 -13.51 -0.64
C GLU A 33 17.58 -12.16 -1.04
N THR A 34 16.30 -11.93 -0.76
CA THR A 34 15.65 -10.65 -1.11
C THR A 34 16.17 -9.52 -0.22
N ASN A 35 16.73 -8.48 -0.85
CA ASN A 35 17.20 -7.31 -0.13
C ASN A 35 16.02 -6.44 0.35
N TYR A 36 15.94 -6.20 1.65
CA TYR A 36 15.05 -5.23 2.29
C TYR A 36 15.80 -4.16 3.11
N ASP A 37 17.12 -4.09 2.95
CA ASP A 37 17.98 -3.14 3.63
C ASP A 37 18.44 -2.06 2.65
N GLU A 38 18.05 -0.81 2.88
CA GLU A 38 18.43 0.34 2.06
C GLU A 38 19.96 0.55 2.03
N SER A 39 20.68 0.19 3.09
CA SER A 39 22.13 0.32 3.14
C SER A 39 22.85 -0.63 2.18
N LEU A 40 22.17 -1.69 1.73
CA LEU A 40 22.68 -2.64 0.74
C LEU A 40 22.33 -2.24 -0.70
N VAL A 41 21.57 -1.17 -0.89
CA VAL A 41 21.35 -0.60 -2.23
C VAL A 41 22.61 0.13 -2.65
N GLY A 42 23.38 -0.50 -3.54
CA GLY A 42 24.60 0.09 -4.07
C GLY A 42 24.35 1.37 -4.89
N PRO A 43 25.40 2.12 -5.21
CA PRO A 43 25.29 3.26 -6.10
C PRO A 43 24.88 2.79 -7.51
N PHE A 44 23.96 3.50 -8.14
CA PHE A 44 23.52 3.25 -9.51
C PHE A 44 23.35 4.57 -10.27
N VAL A 45 23.50 4.49 -11.59
CA VAL A 45 23.25 5.61 -12.50
C VAL A 45 22.06 5.24 -13.38
N LEU A 46 21.07 6.13 -13.45
CA LEU A 46 19.94 5.96 -14.36
C LEU A 46 20.35 6.38 -15.78
N PRO A 47 19.91 5.64 -16.81
CA PRO A 47 19.96 6.14 -18.18
C PRO A 47 19.23 7.49 -18.27
N ASP A 48 19.74 8.40 -19.11
CA ASP A 48 19.07 9.69 -19.25
C ASP A 48 17.71 9.51 -19.94
N VAL A 49 16.62 9.80 -19.21
CA VAL A 49 15.25 9.68 -19.71
C VAL A 49 14.97 10.54 -20.93
N LEU A 50 15.72 11.65 -21.10
CA LEU A 50 15.61 12.57 -22.23
C LEU A 50 16.51 12.18 -23.41
N ALA A 51 17.39 11.17 -23.28
CA ALA A 51 18.29 10.77 -24.34
C ALA A 51 17.54 10.25 -25.57
N GLY A 52 17.97 10.71 -26.73
CA GLY A 52 17.58 10.20 -28.05
C GLY A 52 18.50 9.06 -28.54
N PRO A 53 18.35 8.63 -29.81
CA PRO A 53 19.18 7.55 -30.39
C PRO A 53 20.68 7.79 -30.33
N ASP A 54 21.11 9.04 -30.38
CA ASP A 54 22.52 9.46 -30.37
C ASP A 54 22.98 9.86 -28.95
N GLU A 55 22.27 9.39 -27.91
CA GLU A 55 22.50 9.74 -26.50
C GLU A 55 22.40 11.27 -26.18
N VAL A 56 21.93 12.07 -27.14
CA VAL A 56 21.73 13.52 -26.96
C VAL A 56 20.38 13.75 -26.26
N PRO A 57 20.37 14.39 -25.08
CA PRO A 57 19.12 14.66 -24.38
C PRO A 57 18.26 15.71 -25.10
N ALA A 58 16.95 15.50 -25.11
CA ALA A 58 16.00 16.50 -25.58
C ALA A 58 16.08 17.76 -24.71
N SER A 59 16.18 18.92 -25.37
CA SER A 59 16.21 20.24 -24.72
C SER A 59 14.91 21.03 -24.92
N SER A 60 13.92 20.45 -25.59
CA SER A 60 12.63 21.06 -25.85
C SER A 60 11.54 20.03 -26.00
N GLU A 61 10.27 20.44 -25.84
CA GLU A 61 9.08 19.62 -26.13
C GLU A 61 9.16 18.97 -27.52
N VAL A 62 9.50 19.73 -28.55
CA VAL A 62 9.59 19.24 -29.93
C VAL A 62 10.65 18.14 -30.08
N ALA A 63 11.81 18.31 -29.46
CA ALA A 63 12.88 17.30 -29.47
C ALA A 63 12.45 16.03 -28.70
N TRP A 64 11.74 16.20 -27.59
CA TRP A 64 11.18 15.10 -26.83
C TRP A 64 10.18 14.29 -27.65
N GLU A 65 9.15 14.95 -28.17
CA GLU A 65 8.05 14.26 -28.91
C GLU A 65 8.53 13.58 -30.18
N ASN A 66 9.47 14.20 -30.93
CA ASN A 66 9.87 13.68 -32.23
C ASN A 66 11.10 12.74 -32.17
N THR A 67 11.88 12.76 -31.11
CA THR A 67 13.15 12.02 -31.08
C THR A 67 13.30 11.18 -29.84
N SER A 68 13.34 11.78 -28.64
CA SER A 68 13.69 11.06 -27.41
C SER A 68 12.56 10.16 -26.93
N ARG A 69 11.31 10.64 -26.91
CA ARG A 69 10.15 9.84 -26.49
C ARG A 69 9.95 8.59 -27.38
N PRO A 70 9.98 8.68 -28.73
CA PRO A 70 9.94 7.49 -29.59
C PRO A 70 11.12 6.53 -29.35
N HIS A 71 12.31 7.05 -29.06
CA HIS A 71 13.48 6.23 -28.74
C HIS A 71 13.28 5.48 -27.43
N GLN A 72 12.91 6.17 -26.34
CA GLN A 72 12.64 5.55 -25.04
C GLN A 72 11.50 4.52 -25.13
N PHE A 73 10.45 4.81 -25.92
CA PHE A 73 9.38 3.87 -26.16
C PHE A 73 9.88 2.58 -26.82
N LYS A 74 10.75 2.68 -27.84
CA LYS A 74 11.35 1.51 -28.48
C LYS A 74 12.25 0.71 -27.56
N LEU A 75 12.96 1.34 -26.63
CA LEU A 75 13.73 0.63 -25.61
C LEU A 75 12.78 -0.20 -24.71
N LEU A 76 11.69 0.38 -24.25
CA LEU A 76 10.69 -0.32 -23.44
C LEU A 76 10.03 -1.47 -24.21
N GLU A 77 9.71 -1.29 -25.50
CA GLU A 77 9.22 -2.37 -26.36
C GLU A 77 10.23 -3.51 -26.48
N LYS A 78 11.47 -3.18 -26.77
CA LYS A 78 12.50 -4.18 -27.04
C LYS A 78 12.94 -4.95 -25.81
N TYR A 79 13.06 -4.27 -24.66
CA TYR A 79 13.73 -4.81 -23.49
C TYR A 79 12.81 -5.23 -22.35
N VAL A 80 11.56 -4.72 -22.32
CA VAL A 80 10.67 -4.90 -21.15
C VAL A 80 9.32 -5.51 -21.51
N TYR A 81 8.51 -4.82 -22.32
CA TYR A 81 7.09 -5.17 -22.50
C TYR A 81 6.78 -5.93 -23.79
N GLY A 82 7.70 -5.91 -24.75
CA GLY A 82 7.48 -6.42 -26.08
C GLY A 82 6.80 -5.38 -27.01
N ARG A 83 6.78 -5.70 -28.30
CA ARG A 83 6.22 -4.81 -29.33
C ARG A 83 4.76 -4.48 -29.06
N LYS A 84 4.41 -3.21 -29.20
CA LYS A 84 3.01 -2.75 -29.13
C LYS A 84 2.12 -3.55 -30.09
N LEU A 85 1.01 -4.05 -29.58
CA LEU A 85 0.04 -4.81 -30.38
C LEU A 85 -0.80 -3.88 -31.26
N PRO A 86 -1.14 -4.31 -32.48
CA PRO A 86 -1.95 -3.51 -33.40
C PRO A 86 -3.39 -3.35 -32.88
N PRO A 87 -4.06 -2.22 -33.21
CA PRO A 87 -5.49 -2.09 -32.91
C PRO A 87 -6.32 -3.03 -33.77
N VAL A 88 -7.47 -3.43 -33.24
CA VAL A 88 -8.49 -4.17 -34.00
C VAL A 88 -9.85 -3.49 -33.83
N PRO A 89 -10.79 -3.68 -34.75
CA PRO A 89 -12.15 -3.21 -34.58
C PRO A 89 -12.80 -3.81 -33.32
N VAL A 90 -13.56 -2.96 -32.62
CA VAL A 90 -14.30 -3.35 -31.41
C VAL A 90 -15.81 -3.18 -31.71
N ALA A 91 -16.59 -4.21 -31.45
CA ALA A 91 -18.03 -4.20 -31.62
C ALA A 91 -18.73 -4.83 -30.40
N VAL A 92 -19.89 -4.31 -30.04
CA VAL A 92 -20.75 -4.94 -29.05
C VAL A 92 -21.36 -6.21 -29.64
N ARG A 93 -21.24 -7.33 -28.92
CA ARG A 93 -21.89 -8.59 -29.26
C ARG A 93 -23.23 -8.68 -28.55
N GLY A 94 -24.30 -8.55 -29.25
CA GLY A 94 -25.67 -8.47 -28.72
C GLY A 94 -26.01 -7.04 -28.26
N GLU A 95 -26.80 -6.91 -27.23
CA GLU A 95 -27.23 -5.61 -26.69
C GLU A 95 -26.41 -5.22 -25.46
N VAL A 96 -26.32 -3.92 -25.20
CA VAL A 96 -25.79 -3.40 -23.93
C VAL A 96 -26.87 -3.53 -22.87
N GLU A 97 -26.60 -4.32 -21.83
CA GLU A 97 -27.50 -4.39 -20.68
C GLU A 97 -27.40 -3.09 -19.90
N ARG A 98 -28.56 -2.51 -19.57
CA ARG A 98 -28.66 -1.27 -18.80
C ARG A 98 -29.67 -1.45 -17.67
N ALA A 99 -29.25 -1.14 -16.44
CA ALA A 99 -30.10 -1.19 -15.26
C ALA A 99 -29.85 0.01 -14.34
N GLU A 100 -30.91 0.54 -13.72
CA GLU A 100 -30.76 1.45 -12.59
C GLU A 100 -30.34 0.63 -11.36
N VAL A 101 -29.39 1.15 -10.58
CA VAL A 101 -28.89 0.49 -9.40
C VAL A 101 -28.93 1.44 -8.20
N ASP A 102 -29.28 0.87 -7.05
CA ASP A 102 -29.17 1.53 -5.77
C ASP A 102 -27.93 1.01 -5.04
N LEU A 103 -26.98 1.91 -4.77
CA LEU A 103 -25.71 1.60 -4.14
C LEU A 103 -25.67 2.12 -2.68
N GLY A 104 -26.84 2.28 -2.07
CA GLY A 104 -27.01 2.77 -0.71
C GLY A 104 -26.88 4.30 -0.63
N SER A 105 -25.67 4.83 -0.58
CA SER A 105 -25.44 6.28 -0.50
C SER A 105 -25.65 7.02 -1.83
N THR A 106 -25.74 6.30 -2.96
CA THR A 106 -25.83 6.89 -4.31
C THR A 106 -26.64 5.98 -5.23
N LYS A 107 -27.42 6.60 -6.13
CA LYS A 107 -28.09 5.90 -7.24
C LYS A 107 -27.30 6.09 -8.52
N GLY A 108 -27.20 5.03 -9.30
CA GLY A 108 -26.45 5.02 -10.54
C GLY A 108 -27.12 4.21 -11.65
N VAL A 109 -26.42 4.09 -12.75
CA VAL A 109 -26.78 3.22 -13.88
C VAL A 109 -25.65 2.23 -14.08
N ARG A 110 -25.95 0.93 -14.06
CA ARG A 110 -25.05 -0.13 -14.49
C ARG A 110 -25.23 -0.36 -15.99
N LEU A 111 -24.12 -0.40 -16.72
CA LEU A 111 -24.04 -0.90 -18.11
C LEU A 111 -23.14 -2.13 -18.12
N GLN A 112 -23.54 -3.14 -18.87
CA GLN A 112 -22.68 -4.28 -19.17
C GLN A 112 -22.71 -4.54 -20.67
N ALA A 113 -21.53 -4.71 -21.27
CA ALA A 113 -21.39 -5.02 -22.67
C ALA A 113 -20.43 -6.18 -22.87
N LYS A 114 -20.75 -7.07 -23.79
CA LYS A 114 -19.81 -8.06 -24.29
C LYS A 114 -19.17 -7.52 -25.55
N LEU A 115 -17.89 -7.18 -25.50
CA LEU A 115 -17.14 -6.64 -26.62
C LEU A 115 -16.48 -7.77 -27.39
N ARG A 116 -16.64 -7.80 -28.70
CA ARG A 116 -15.88 -8.62 -29.64
C ARG A 116 -14.67 -7.83 -30.15
N LEU A 117 -13.52 -8.45 -30.07
CA LEU A 117 -12.22 -7.84 -30.34
C LEU A 117 -11.68 -8.36 -31.69
N GLY A 118 -12.13 -7.77 -32.76
CA GLY A 118 -11.82 -8.16 -34.12
C GLY A 118 -13.08 -8.38 -34.98
N THR A 119 -12.90 -8.68 -36.28
CA THR A 119 -13.97 -8.87 -37.26
C THR A 119 -14.43 -10.32 -37.42
N ALA A 120 -13.57 -11.30 -37.08
CA ALA A 120 -13.89 -12.72 -37.19
C ALA A 120 -15.06 -13.10 -36.24
N ALA A 121 -15.87 -14.08 -36.66
CA ALA A 121 -17.04 -14.51 -35.91
C ALA A 121 -16.66 -15.13 -34.56
N ASP A 122 -15.49 -15.75 -34.47
CA ASP A 122 -14.89 -16.39 -33.30
C ASP A 122 -13.86 -15.51 -32.57
N ALA A 123 -13.75 -14.23 -32.97
CA ALA A 123 -12.84 -13.29 -32.33
C ALA A 123 -13.05 -13.25 -30.78
N PRO A 124 -12.00 -13.06 -30.00
CA PRO A 124 -12.07 -13.01 -28.55
C PRO A 124 -13.10 -11.99 -28.06
N THR A 125 -13.68 -12.27 -26.91
CA THR A 125 -14.63 -11.36 -26.29
C THR A 125 -14.24 -11.06 -24.85
N THR A 126 -14.53 -9.83 -24.40
CA THR A 126 -14.46 -9.45 -22.99
C THR A 126 -15.78 -8.88 -22.51
N SER A 127 -16.08 -9.06 -21.24
CA SER A 127 -17.25 -8.44 -20.61
C SER A 127 -16.82 -7.20 -19.83
N VAL A 128 -17.32 -6.02 -20.25
CA VAL A 128 -17.06 -4.76 -19.55
C VAL A 128 -18.23 -4.42 -18.64
N LEU A 129 -17.92 -4.07 -17.39
CA LEU A 129 -18.85 -3.51 -16.41
C LEU A 129 -18.56 -2.04 -16.28
N LEU A 130 -19.59 -1.20 -16.39
CA LEU A 130 -19.49 0.25 -16.21
C LEU A 130 -20.63 0.73 -15.32
N TYR A 131 -20.27 1.47 -14.26
CA TYR A 131 -21.22 2.21 -13.45
C TYR A 131 -21.11 3.70 -13.74
N LEU A 132 -22.24 4.37 -13.93
CA LEU A 132 -22.32 5.80 -14.20
C LEU A 132 -23.22 6.50 -13.19
N PRO A 133 -22.90 7.73 -12.78
CA PRO A 133 -23.81 8.53 -11.99
C PRO A 133 -25.07 8.91 -12.81
N LYS A 134 -26.20 9.04 -12.14
CA LYS A 134 -27.46 9.44 -12.77
C LYS A 134 -27.45 10.95 -13.09
N THR A 135 -26.88 11.33 -14.24
CA THR A 135 -26.73 12.71 -14.69
C THR A 135 -26.95 12.82 -16.19
N LYS A 136 -27.28 14.04 -16.65
CA LYS A 136 -27.36 14.36 -18.10
C LYS A 136 -26.02 14.83 -18.70
N LYS A 137 -24.99 15.03 -17.85
CA LYS A 137 -23.67 15.49 -18.30
C LYS A 137 -22.80 14.29 -18.64
N LYS A 138 -21.91 14.45 -19.61
CA LYS A 138 -20.81 13.50 -19.83
C LYS A 138 -19.87 13.49 -18.59
N VAL A 139 -19.44 12.32 -18.18
CA VAL A 139 -18.62 12.15 -16.99
C VAL A 139 -17.24 11.55 -17.31
N PRO A 140 -16.20 11.93 -16.59
CA PRO A 140 -14.92 11.24 -16.63
C PRO A 140 -15.09 9.81 -16.09
N VAL A 141 -14.27 8.87 -16.58
CA VAL A 141 -14.36 7.45 -16.19
C VAL A 141 -13.00 6.93 -15.75
N PHE A 142 -12.96 6.30 -14.58
CA PHE A 142 -11.85 5.46 -14.17
C PHE A 142 -12.02 4.06 -14.78
N LEU A 143 -11.04 3.63 -15.57
CA LEU A 143 -10.99 2.30 -16.19
C LEU A 143 -9.86 1.48 -15.56
N LYS A 144 -10.20 0.29 -15.05
CA LYS A 144 -9.20 -0.69 -14.58
C LYS A 144 -9.52 -2.10 -15.04
N LEU A 145 -8.50 -2.95 -15.12
CA LEU A 145 -8.72 -4.40 -15.14
C LEU A 145 -8.86 -4.95 -13.72
N ASN A 146 -9.46 -6.13 -13.60
CA ASN A 146 -9.59 -6.86 -12.34
C ASN A 146 -9.03 -8.28 -12.44
N PHE A 147 -8.77 -8.90 -11.27
CA PHE A 147 -8.05 -10.16 -11.15
C PHE A 147 -8.95 -11.40 -11.15
N ARG A 148 -10.25 -11.27 -10.90
CA ARG A 148 -11.13 -12.41 -10.55
C ARG A 148 -12.50 -12.34 -11.21
N GLY A 149 -12.67 -11.48 -12.21
CA GLY A 149 -13.95 -11.23 -12.86
C GLY A 149 -14.74 -10.09 -12.23
N ASN A 150 -15.64 -9.50 -13.01
CA ASN A 150 -16.37 -8.29 -12.65
C ASN A 150 -17.25 -8.48 -11.41
N GLN A 151 -17.80 -9.68 -11.21
CA GLN A 151 -18.61 -10.00 -10.03
C GLN A 151 -17.82 -9.91 -8.71
N ALA A 152 -16.50 -10.11 -8.72
CA ALA A 152 -15.70 -10.00 -7.51
C ALA A 152 -15.56 -8.54 -7.03
N GLU A 153 -15.76 -7.58 -7.91
CA GLU A 153 -15.60 -6.14 -7.65
C GLU A 153 -16.86 -5.52 -7.01
N THR A 154 -17.99 -6.25 -6.91
CA THR A 154 -19.26 -5.71 -6.40
C THR A 154 -20.18 -6.82 -5.92
N GLU A 155 -21.02 -6.52 -4.95
CA GLU A 155 -22.10 -7.41 -4.48
C GLU A 155 -23.35 -7.37 -5.37
N ASP A 156 -23.42 -6.46 -6.35
CA ASP A 156 -24.57 -6.33 -7.26
C ASP A 156 -24.90 -7.67 -7.94
N PRO A 157 -26.08 -8.25 -7.63
CA PRO A 157 -26.44 -9.60 -8.14
C PRO A 157 -26.63 -9.62 -9.66
N GLY A 158 -26.89 -8.49 -10.28
CA GLY A 158 -27.07 -8.37 -11.73
C GLY A 158 -25.77 -8.37 -12.54
N VAL A 159 -24.61 -8.33 -11.92
CA VAL A 159 -23.33 -8.38 -12.65
C VAL A 159 -23.08 -9.79 -13.19
N TRP A 160 -22.70 -9.86 -14.46
CA TRP A 160 -22.44 -11.13 -15.13
C TRP A 160 -21.26 -11.88 -14.54
N LEU A 161 -21.40 -13.22 -14.44
CA LEU A 161 -20.28 -14.07 -14.06
C LEU A 161 -19.39 -14.35 -15.29
N PRO A 162 -18.06 -14.40 -15.12
CA PRO A 162 -17.17 -14.82 -16.20
C PRO A 162 -17.41 -16.31 -16.52
N THR A 163 -17.35 -16.65 -17.78
CA THR A 163 -17.47 -18.03 -18.24
C THR A 163 -16.11 -18.72 -18.41
N GLY A 164 -15.03 -17.93 -18.44
CA GLY A 164 -13.66 -18.39 -18.60
C GLY A 164 -13.03 -18.92 -17.30
N TRP A 165 -11.75 -19.25 -17.42
CA TRP A 165 -10.90 -19.65 -16.29
C TRP A 165 -10.66 -18.43 -15.37
N VAL A 166 -10.79 -18.64 -14.06
CA VAL A 166 -10.49 -17.64 -13.03
C VAL A 166 -9.56 -18.29 -12.01
N PRO A 167 -8.40 -17.70 -11.68
CA PRO A 167 -7.49 -18.32 -10.73
C PRO A 167 -8.12 -18.48 -9.36
N ALA A 168 -7.91 -19.63 -8.73
CA ALA A 168 -8.30 -19.88 -7.36
C ALA A 168 -7.72 -18.83 -6.41
N ASP A 169 -8.49 -18.42 -5.43
CA ASP A 169 -8.04 -17.46 -4.40
C ASP A 169 -8.71 -17.84 -3.06
N THR A 170 -7.91 -18.24 -2.09
CA THR A 170 -8.41 -18.67 -0.78
C THR A 170 -9.09 -17.54 0.01
N ARG A 171 -8.80 -16.28 -0.35
CA ARG A 171 -9.42 -15.10 0.26
C ARG A 171 -10.82 -14.79 -0.29
N ILE A 172 -11.18 -15.37 -1.43
CA ILE A 172 -12.46 -15.15 -2.12
C ILE A 172 -13.23 -16.45 -2.15
N LYS A 173 -14.30 -16.52 -1.39
CA LYS A 173 -15.21 -17.67 -1.43
C LYS A 173 -15.89 -17.76 -2.81
N GLY A 174 -16.20 -18.96 -3.26
CA GLY A 174 -17.03 -19.18 -4.47
C GLY A 174 -16.25 -19.18 -5.79
N ILE A 175 -14.92 -19.27 -5.78
CA ILE A 175 -14.15 -19.73 -6.95
C ILE A 175 -13.88 -21.22 -6.75
N VAL A 176 -14.57 -22.06 -7.52
CA VAL A 176 -14.50 -23.53 -7.45
C VAL A 176 -13.99 -24.05 -8.78
N ASP A 177 -12.99 -24.93 -8.76
CA ASP A 177 -12.38 -25.52 -9.97
C ASP A 177 -12.01 -24.47 -11.03
N ASN A 178 -11.42 -23.36 -10.57
CA ASN A 178 -11.08 -22.21 -11.42
C ASN A 178 -12.27 -21.60 -12.18
N ARG A 179 -13.49 -21.67 -11.62
CA ARG A 179 -14.70 -21.03 -12.11
C ARG A 179 -15.33 -20.17 -11.04
N ALA A 180 -15.71 -18.96 -11.41
CA ALA A 180 -16.43 -18.07 -10.52
C ALA A 180 -17.90 -18.46 -10.39
N THR A 181 -18.40 -18.47 -9.18
CA THR A 181 -19.82 -18.66 -8.85
C THR A 181 -20.42 -17.39 -8.24
N ALA A 182 -21.72 -17.35 -8.03
CA ALA A 182 -22.39 -16.21 -7.38
C ALA A 182 -21.84 -15.92 -5.96
N ALA A 183 -21.28 -16.91 -5.27
CA ALA A 183 -20.69 -16.74 -3.95
C ALA A 183 -19.37 -15.95 -3.97
N SER A 184 -18.78 -15.68 -5.15
CA SER A 184 -17.58 -14.85 -5.30
C SER A 184 -17.87 -13.35 -5.43
N ARG A 185 -19.17 -12.95 -5.42
CA ARG A 185 -19.57 -11.55 -5.52
C ARG A 185 -19.00 -10.73 -4.36
N GLY A 186 -18.53 -9.55 -4.67
CA GLY A 186 -18.04 -8.58 -3.67
C GLY A 186 -16.73 -8.96 -2.99
N GLY A 187 -16.10 -10.10 -3.32
CA GLY A 187 -14.87 -10.55 -2.65
C GLY A 187 -13.71 -9.54 -2.72
N LEU A 188 -13.73 -8.62 -3.70
CA LEU A 188 -12.76 -7.53 -3.89
C LEU A 188 -13.41 -6.14 -3.92
N GLN A 189 -14.65 -5.99 -3.47
CA GLN A 189 -15.41 -4.72 -3.59
C GLN A 189 -14.69 -3.51 -3.02
N ARG A 190 -13.86 -3.66 -1.98
CA ARG A 190 -13.06 -2.57 -1.42
C ARG A 190 -12.07 -1.96 -2.43
N ARG A 191 -11.67 -2.75 -3.46
CA ARG A 191 -10.78 -2.33 -4.54
C ARG A 191 -11.51 -1.59 -5.67
N PHE A 192 -12.83 -1.47 -5.58
CA PHE A 192 -13.68 -0.82 -6.58
C PHE A 192 -14.83 -0.05 -5.92
N PRO A 193 -14.57 1.07 -5.24
CA PRO A 193 -15.54 1.79 -4.43
C PRO A 193 -16.51 2.60 -5.32
N VAL A 194 -17.46 1.93 -5.95
CA VAL A 194 -18.37 2.51 -6.94
C VAL A 194 -19.17 3.69 -6.36
N ALA A 195 -19.87 3.49 -5.24
CA ALA A 195 -20.78 4.52 -4.69
C ALA A 195 -20.07 5.86 -4.39
N PRO A 196 -18.92 5.90 -3.68
CA PRO A 196 -18.20 7.15 -3.45
C PRO A 196 -17.75 7.84 -4.73
N MET A 197 -17.30 7.07 -5.73
CA MET A 197 -16.80 7.63 -6.99
C MET A 197 -17.92 8.22 -7.84
N LEU A 198 -19.08 7.53 -7.92
CA LEU A 198 -20.26 8.07 -8.57
C LEU A 198 -20.75 9.35 -7.87
N GLY A 199 -20.72 9.40 -6.53
CA GLY A 199 -21.05 10.58 -5.75
C GLY A 199 -20.17 11.80 -6.07
N ARG A 200 -18.92 11.56 -6.50
CA ARG A 200 -17.99 12.61 -6.97
C ARG A 200 -18.19 12.99 -8.45
N GLY A 201 -19.04 12.27 -9.17
CA GLY A 201 -19.35 12.50 -10.58
C GLY A 201 -18.44 11.74 -11.55
N TYR A 202 -17.77 10.70 -11.10
CA TYR A 202 -16.96 9.80 -11.94
C TYR A 202 -17.74 8.54 -12.31
N GLY A 203 -17.57 8.04 -13.53
CA GLY A 203 -17.91 6.67 -13.89
C GLY A 203 -16.80 5.70 -13.48
N MET A 204 -17.17 4.43 -13.27
CA MET A 204 -16.26 3.35 -12.88
C MET A 204 -16.39 2.17 -13.83
N ALA A 205 -15.36 1.87 -14.61
CA ALA A 205 -15.31 0.78 -15.56
C ALA A 205 -14.29 -0.30 -15.17
N THR A 206 -14.66 -1.57 -15.38
CA THR A 206 -13.75 -2.70 -15.17
C THR A 206 -14.03 -3.84 -16.12
N ALA A 207 -12.97 -4.64 -16.43
CA ALA A 207 -13.06 -5.90 -17.14
C ALA A 207 -12.06 -6.90 -16.55
N TYR A 208 -12.30 -8.19 -16.78
CA TYR A 208 -11.44 -9.24 -16.28
C TYR A 208 -10.17 -9.38 -17.13
N CYS A 209 -8.99 -9.30 -16.52
CA CYS A 209 -7.71 -9.39 -17.22
C CYS A 209 -7.54 -10.74 -17.95
N GLY A 210 -8.07 -11.82 -17.38
CA GLY A 210 -8.01 -13.17 -17.96
C GLY A 210 -8.74 -13.33 -19.30
N ASP A 211 -9.64 -12.39 -19.67
CA ASP A 211 -10.27 -12.38 -20.99
C ASP A 211 -9.27 -12.00 -22.10
N PHE A 212 -8.18 -11.31 -21.74
CA PHE A 212 -7.11 -10.93 -22.68
C PHE A 212 -5.93 -11.89 -22.62
N PHE A 213 -5.53 -12.28 -21.42
CA PHE A 213 -4.49 -13.27 -21.19
C PHE A 213 -4.74 -13.94 -19.82
N PRO A 214 -5.06 -15.24 -19.77
CA PRO A 214 -5.16 -15.97 -18.51
C PRO A 214 -3.84 -15.90 -17.74
N ASP A 215 -3.85 -15.38 -16.50
CA ASP A 215 -2.65 -15.10 -15.71
C ASP A 215 -1.99 -16.38 -15.18
N ARG A 216 -1.39 -17.12 -16.09
CA ARG A 216 -0.66 -18.38 -15.84
C ARG A 216 0.37 -18.62 -16.96
N PRO A 217 1.47 -19.33 -16.68
CA PRO A 217 2.55 -19.53 -17.65
C PRO A 217 2.11 -20.16 -18.97
N ASP A 218 1.14 -21.07 -18.94
CA ASP A 218 0.56 -21.75 -20.11
C ASP A 218 -0.69 -21.05 -20.67
N GLY A 219 -0.96 -19.80 -20.28
CA GLY A 219 -2.14 -19.05 -20.69
C GLY A 219 -2.08 -18.49 -22.11
N ARG A 220 -0.90 -18.44 -22.72
CA ARG A 220 -0.67 -17.77 -24.00
C ARG A 220 -1.54 -18.31 -25.16
N PRO A 221 -1.72 -19.62 -25.36
CA PRO A 221 -2.59 -20.14 -26.42
C PRO A 221 -4.07 -19.77 -26.29
N GLN A 222 -4.53 -19.41 -25.09
CA GLN A 222 -5.90 -18.95 -24.83
C GLN A 222 -6.02 -17.43 -24.74
N SER A 223 -4.94 -16.70 -25.05
CA SER A 223 -4.92 -15.25 -25.00
C SER A 223 -5.33 -14.62 -26.33
N VAL A 224 -5.56 -13.29 -26.30
CA VAL A 224 -5.80 -12.50 -27.50
C VAL A 224 -4.63 -12.53 -28.50
N LEU A 225 -3.43 -12.91 -28.05
CA LEU A 225 -2.26 -13.02 -28.90
C LEU A 225 -2.46 -14.07 -30.01
N ALA A 226 -3.14 -15.18 -29.71
CA ALA A 226 -3.50 -16.19 -30.70
C ALA A 226 -4.36 -15.62 -31.83
N SER A 227 -5.30 -14.74 -31.52
CA SER A 227 -6.19 -14.10 -32.50
C SER A 227 -5.54 -12.94 -33.29
N LEU A 228 -4.37 -12.50 -32.85
CA LEU A 228 -3.56 -11.47 -33.48
C LEU A 228 -2.42 -12.05 -34.33
N ASP A 229 -2.49 -13.33 -34.67
CA ASP A 229 -1.48 -14.08 -35.43
C ASP A 229 -0.06 -14.01 -34.79
N ARG A 230 -0.03 -13.91 -33.45
CA ARG A 230 1.24 -13.92 -32.71
C ARG A 230 1.65 -15.36 -32.37
N PRO A 231 2.94 -15.66 -32.31
CA PRO A 231 3.40 -17.00 -31.92
C PRO A 231 2.93 -17.35 -30.51
N VAL A 232 2.28 -18.50 -30.35
CA VAL A 232 1.71 -18.96 -29.08
C VAL A 232 2.42 -20.19 -28.50
N THR A 233 3.29 -20.82 -29.30
CA THR A 233 4.10 -22.00 -28.93
C THR A 233 5.48 -21.87 -29.57
N GLY A 234 6.45 -22.67 -29.09
CA GLY A 234 7.83 -22.68 -29.57
C GLY A 234 8.66 -21.51 -29.06
N ASP A 235 9.82 -21.28 -29.69
CA ASP A 235 10.71 -20.18 -29.33
C ASP A 235 10.09 -18.84 -29.74
N LEU A 236 9.86 -17.99 -28.77
CA LEU A 236 9.31 -16.67 -28.98
C LEU A 236 10.38 -15.66 -29.40
N PRO A 237 10.08 -14.72 -30.33
CA PRO A 237 10.94 -13.56 -30.55
C PRO A 237 11.23 -12.86 -29.21
N LYS A 238 12.46 -12.35 -29.04
CA LYS A 238 12.88 -11.76 -27.75
C LYS A 238 12.04 -10.54 -27.36
N ASP A 239 11.51 -9.80 -28.33
CA ASP A 239 10.62 -8.65 -28.16
C ASP A 239 9.14 -9.02 -28.34
N GLU A 240 8.78 -10.31 -28.16
CA GLU A 240 7.39 -10.75 -28.20
C GLU A 240 6.65 -10.34 -26.92
N PRO A 241 5.48 -9.63 -27.03
CA PRO A 241 4.76 -9.19 -25.84
C PRO A 241 4.24 -10.36 -24.99
N GLY A 242 4.33 -10.18 -23.68
CA GLY A 242 3.74 -11.08 -22.68
C GLY A 242 2.32 -10.66 -22.28
N ALA A 243 1.89 -11.16 -21.13
CA ALA A 243 0.56 -10.89 -20.60
C ALA A 243 0.31 -9.40 -20.33
N ILE A 244 1.33 -8.67 -19.82
CA ILE A 244 1.21 -7.22 -19.58
C ILE A 244 0.92 -6.47 -20.89
N GLY A 245 1.59 -6.86 -22.00
CA GLY A 245 1.30 -6.29 -23.32
C GLY A 245 -0.13 -6.57 -23.78
N ALA A 246 -0.61 -7.81 -23.61
CA ALA A 246 -1.99 -8.19 -23.94
C ALA A 246 -3.03 -7.48 -23.07
N TRP A 247 -2.79 -7.35 -21.77
CA TRP A 247 -3.68 -6.63 -20.85
C TRP A 247 -3.74 -5.13 -21.15
N ALA A 248 -2.59 -4.51 -21.43
CA ALA A 248 -2.53 -3.09 -21.82
C ALA A 248 -3.27 -2.82 -23.13
N TRP A 249 -3.10 -3.70 -24.12
CA TRP A 249 -3.86 -3.66 -25.35
C TRP A 249 -5.37 -3.78 -25.09
N GLY A 250 -5.77 -4.67 -24.19
CA GLY A 250 -7.16 -4.83 -23.76
C GLY A 250 -7.78 -3.55 -23.21
N LEU A 251 -7.04 -2.82 -22.38
CA LEU A 251 -7.47 -1.51 -21.85
C LEU A 251 -7.75 -0.52 -23.00
N SER A 252 -6.88 -0.45 -24.01
CA SER A 252 -7.09 0.40 -25.18
C SER A 252 -8.32 -0.02 -25.99
N ARG A 253 -8.60 -1.32 -26.09
CA ARG A 253 -9.81 -1.83 -26.78
C ARG A 253 -11.09 -1.50 -26.01
N ILE A 254 -11.05 -1.52 -24.68
CA ILE A 254 -12.19 -1.06 -23.86
C ILE A 254 -12.38 0.46 -24.03
N LEU A 255 -11.30 1.23 -24.09
CA LEU A 255 -11.34 2.67 -24.35
C LEU A 255 -12.04 2.96 -25.68
N ASP A 256 -11.77 2.18 -26.74
CA ASP A 256 -12.45 2.34 -28.06
C ASP A 256 -13.98 2.28 -27.93
N TRP A 257 -14.50 1.43 -27.05
CA TRP A 257 -15.93 1.36 -26.78
C TRP A 257 -16.41 2.50 -25.88
N LEU A 258 -15.69 2.81 -24.79
CA LEU A 258 -16.10 3.85 -23.84
C LEU A 258 -16.29 5.21 -24.50
N VAL A 259 -15.41 5.58 -25.43
CA VAL A 259 -15.49 6.88 -26.13
C VAL A 259 -16.70 6.99 -27.06
N THR A 260 -17.37 5.87 -27.40
CA THR A 260 -18.60 5.88 -28.19
C THR A 260 -19.85 6.16 -27.35
N LEU A 261 -19.76 6.04 -26.02
CA LEU A 261 -20.92 6.20 -25.14
C LEU A 261 -21.26 7.68 -24.93
N PRO A 262 -22.52 8.08 -25.12
CA PRO A 262 -22.92 9.49 -25.00
C PRO A 262 -22.77 10.05 -23.58
N GLU A 263 -22.75 9.21 -22.56
CA GLU A 263 -22.62 9.59 -21.13
C GLU A 263 -21.15 9.75 -20.73
N VAL A 264 -20.20 9.27 -21.51
CA VAL A 264 -18.77 9.29 -21.18
C VAL A 264 -18.09 10.50 -21.81
N ASP A 265 -17.32 11.23 -21.00
CA ASP A 265 -16.36 12.20 -21.52
C ASP A 265 -15.12 11.45 -22.01
N GLY A 266 -15.10 11.10 -23.27
CA GLY A 266 -14.01 10.32 -23.89
C GLY A 266 -12.63 11.00 -23.82
N SER A 267 -12.58 12.32 -23.59
CA SER A 267 -11.32 13.06 -23.38
C SER A 267 -10.81 12.98 -21.91
N LYS A 268 -11.56 12.31 -21.03
CA LYS A 268 -11.26 12.22 -19.58
C LYS A 268 -11.38 10.80 -19.06
N VAL A 269 -10.90 9.82 -19.82
CA VAL A 269 -10.79 8.45 -19.34
C VAL A 269 -9.42 8.26 -18.66
N ILE A 270 -9.47 7.77 -17.43
CA ILE A 270 -8.31 7.58 -16.56
C ILE A 270 -8.03 6.09 -16.46
N VAL A 271 -6.82 5.64 -16.79
CA VAL A 271 -6.41 4.25 -16.59
C VAL A 271 -5.82 4.06 -15.20
N VAL A 272 -6.28 3.02 -14.48
CA VAL A 272 -5.84 2.70 -13.12
C VAL A 272 -5.45 1.23 -13.05
N GLY A 273 -4.38 0.93 -12.34
CA GLY A 273 -4.00 -0.44 -12.05
C GLY A 273 -3.35 -0.61 -10.69
N HIS A 274 -3.49 -1.81 -10.14
CA HIS A 274 -2.87 -2.24 -8.89
C HIS A 274 -1.96 -3.44 -9.14
N SER A 275 -0.77 -3.46 -8.50
CA SER A 275 0.15 -4.59 -8.61
C SER A 275 0.57 -4.82 -10.08
N ARG A 276 0.54 -6.05 -10.59
CA ARG A 276 0.78 -6.36 -12.02
C ARG A 276 -0.11 -5.59 -12.99
N LEU A 277 -1.32 -5.25 -12.56
CA LEU A 277 -2.21 -4.41 -13.36
C LEU A 277 -1.85 -2.92 -13.25
N GLY A 278 -1.06 -2.50 -12.25
CA GLY A 278 -0.41 -1.20 -12.19
C GLY A 278 0.70 -1.07 -13.25
N LYS A 279 1.55 -2.09 -13.40
CA LYS A 279 2.51 -2.21 -14.51
C LYS A 279 1.75 -2.11 -15.86
N THR A 280 0.61 -2.80 -15.96
CA THR A 280 -0.26 -2.80 -17.15
C THR A 280 -0.84 -1.41 -17.42
N ALA A 281 -1.30 -0.67 -16.41
CA ALA A 281 -1.85 0.67 -16.58
C ALA A 281 -0.79 1.67 -17.07
N LEU A 282 0.44 1.58 -16.54
CA LEU A 282 1.57 2.38 -17.02
C LEU A 282 1.88 2.08 -18.49
N TRP A 283 1.97 0.79 -18.87
CA TRP A 283 2.23 0.41 -20.25
C TRP A 283 1.08 0.79 -21.19
N ALA A 284 -0.18 0.66 -20.75
CA ALA A 284 -1.35 1.12 -21.51
C ALA A 284 -1.31 2.63 -21.75
N GLY A 285 -0.95 3.41 -20.72
CA GLY A 285 -0.78 4.85 -20.83
C GLY A 285 0.36 5.27 -21.77
N ALA A 286 1.44 4.48 -21.82
CA ALA A 286 2.54 4.67 -22.79
C ALA A 286 2.12 4.34 -24.23
N CYS A 287 1.31 3.29 -24.42
CA CYS A 287 0.86 2.82 -25.74
C CYS A 287 -0.30 3.64 -26.30
N ASP A 288 -1.12 4.27 -25.47
CA ASP A 288 -2.36 4.95 -25.88
C ASP A 288 -2.53 6.29 -25.18
N GLU A 289 -2.22 7.35 -25.90
CA GLU A 289 -2.25 8.72 -25.38
C GLU A 289 -3.65 9.27 -25.13
N ARG A 290 -4.70 8.58 -25.57
CA ARG A 290 -6.09 8.96 -25.29
C ARG A 290 -6.47 8.80 -23.81
N PHE A 291 -5.72 8.02 -23.02
CA PHE A 291 -5.87 8.04 -21.58
C PHE A 291 -5.44 9.40 -21.03
N ALA A 292 -6.38 10.12 -20.46
CA ALA A 292 -6.17 11.49 -19.97
C ALA A 292 -5.29 11.55 -18.71
N MET A 293 -5.22 10.48 -17.95
CA MET A 293 -4.41 10.34 -16.73
C MET A 293 -4.05 8.87 -16.57
N VAL A 294 -2.87 8.61 -16.02
CA VAL A 294 -2.36 7.27 -15.73
C VAL A 294 -2.15 7.11 -14.23
N VAL A 295 -2.64 6.01 -13.65
CA VAL A 295 -2.52 5.73 -12.21
C VAL A 295 -1.94 4.35 -11.99
N SER A 296 -0.85 4.29 -11.23
CA SER A 296 -0.16 3.08 -10.81
C SER A 296 -0.18 2.98 -9.30
N ASN A 297 -0.66 1.86 -8.77
CA ASN A 297 -0.70 1.58 -7.33
C ASN A 297 0.08 0.30 -7.03
N ASP A 298 1.05 0.39 -6.11
CA ASP A 298 1.88 -0.72 -5.63
C ASP A 298 2.39 -1.60 -6.78
N SER A 299 2.93 -1.00 -7.83
CA SER A 299 3.25 -1.74 -9.07
C SER A 299 4.64 -2.39 -9.06
N GLY A 300 5.57 -1.90 -8.27
CA GLY A 300 6.86 -2.53 -8.00
C GLY A 300 7.75 -2.77 -9.23
N CYS A 301 8.55 -3.81 -9.16
CA CYS A 301 9.49 -4.24 -10.20
C CYS A 301 8.82 -4.43 -11.57
N GLY A 302 9.39 -3.86 -12.63
CA GLY A 302 8.73 -3.85 -13.96
C GLY A 302 7.45 -3.04 -14.00
N GLY A 303 7.21 -2.20 -13.01
CA GLY A 303 6.13 -1.22 -12.90
C GLY A 303 6.71 0.17 -12.66
N ALA A 304 6.48 0.77 -11.49
CA ALA A 304 7.02 2.07 -11.15
C ALA A 304 8.38 2.01 -10.44
N ALA A 305 8.77 0.89 -9.82
CA ALA A 305 10.02 0.79 -9.06
C ALA A 305 11.24 0.62 -9.96
N LEU A 306 12.31 1.36 -9.66
CA LEU A 306 13.58 1.28 -10.38
C LEU A 306 14.21 -0.11 -10.22
N SER A 307 14.48 -0.80 -11.33
CA SER A 307 15.06 -2.13 -11.34
C SER A 307 16.49 -2.17 -10.79
N ARG A 308 17.28 -1.11 -11.05
CA ARG A 308 18.70 -0.99 -10.62
C ARG A 308 18.89 -0.94 -9.11
N ARG A 309 17.83 -0.71 -8.34
CA ARG A 309 17.92 -0.71 -6.87
C ARG A 309 18.09 -2.10 -6.28
N ASN A 310 17.64 -3.13 -6.99
CA ASN A 310 17.65 -4.52 -6.50
C ASN A 310 17.12 -4.63 -5.05
N PHE A 311 16.00 -3.95 -4.79
CA PHE A 311 15.32 -3.93 -3.50
C PHE A 311 13.94 -4.57 -3.65
N GLY A 312 13.52 -5.40 -2.69
CA GLY A 312 12.27 -6.14 -2.77
C GLY A 312 12.25 -7.15 -3.92
N GLU A 313 11.26 -7.07 -4.82
CA GLU A 313 11.18 -7.91 -6.01
C GLU A 313 12.19 -7.44 -7.06
N THR A 314 13.04 -8.39 -7.55
CA THR A 314 14.07 -8.12 -8.56
C THR A 314 13.67 -8.67 -9.93
N LEU A 315 14.41 -8.30 -10.99
CA LEU A 315 14.18 -8.88 -12.33
C LEU A 315 14.36 -10.39 -12.33
N THR A 316 15.33 -10.93 -11.59
CA THR A 316 15.52 -12.38 -11.44
C THR A 316 14.24 -13.03 -10.92
N VAL A 317 13.74 -12.53 -9.80
CA VAL A 317 12.59 -13.12 -9.14
C VAL A 317 11.31 -13.01 -10.00
N ILE A 318 11.05 -11.84 -10.60
CA ILE A 318 9.81 -11.63 -11.34
C ILE A 318 9.78 -12.42 -12.65
N THR A 319 10.92 -12.55 -13.34
CA THR A 319 10.99 -13.29 -14.61
C THR A 319 10.98 -14.80 -14.41
N GLU A 320 11.52 -15.32 -13.30
CA GLU A 320 11.42 -16.73 -12.93
C GLU A 320 10.01 -17.13 -12.47
N ARG A 321 9.38 -16.30 -11.62
CA ARG A 321 8.04 -16.61 -11.06
C ARG A 321 6.91 -16.38 -12.06
N PHE A 322 7.07 -15.41 -12.94
CA PHE A 322 6.06 -14.96 -13.90
C PHE A 322 6.64 -14.81 -15.32
N PRO A 323 7.20 -15.89 -15.92
CA PRO A 323 7.87 -15.83 -17.20
C PRO A 323 6.97 -15.39 -18.35
N HIS A 324 5.66 -15.38 -18.14
CA HIS A 324 4.65 -14.99 -19.12
C HIS A 324 4.27 -13.49 -19.09
N TRP A 325 4.78 -12.70 -18.13
CA TRP A 325 4.34 -11.31 -17.99
C TRP A 325 5.00 -10.34 -18.96
N PHE A 326 6.30 -10.48 -19.16
CA PHE A 326 7.12 -9.56 -19.96
C PHE A 326 7.57 -10.21 -21.28
N CYS A 327 8.31 -9.46 -22.09
CA CYS A 327 8.97 -10.04 -23.24
C CYS A 327 10.15 -10.93 -22.81
N PRO A 328 10.55 -11.94 -23.62
CA PRO A 328 11.67 -12.82 -23.27
C PRO A 328 13.01 -12.10 -23.06
N MET A 329 13.21 -10.94 -23.70
CA MET A 329 14.44 -10.14 -23.56
C MET A 329 14.69 -9.69 -22.13
N LEU A 330 13.64 -9.39 -21.35
CA LEU A 330 13.82 -8.90 -19.97
C LEU A 330 14.55 -9.92 -19.09
N ALA A 331 14.25 -11.20 -19.25
CA ALA A 331 14.89 -12.26 -18.48
C ALA A 331 16.42 -12.36 -18.72
N GLU A 332 16.91 -11.86 -19.86
CA GLU A 332 18.35 -11.83 -20.14
C GLU A 332 19.12 -10.81 -19.28
N TYR A 333 18.39 -9.87 -18.69
CA TYR A 333 18.95 -8.84 -17.80
C TYR A 333 18.76 -9.16 -16.30
N ALA A 334 18.18 -10.30 -15.99
CA ALA A 334 18.07 -10.77 -14.60
C ALA A 334 19.45 -10.89 -13.94
N GLY A 335 19.66 -10.20 -12.81
CA GLY A 335 20.96 -10.09 -12.15
C GLY A 335 21.96 -9.16 -12.85
N ARG A 336 21.53 -8.47 -13.91
CA ARG A 336 22.36 -7.56 -14.72
C ARG A 336 21.60 -6.23 -14.97
N GLU A 337 20.82 -5.79 -14.01
CA GLU A 337 19.91 -4.63 -14.11
C GLU A 337 20.65 -3.35 -14.49
N ILE A 338 21.91 -3.21 -14.10
CA ILE A 338 22.75 -2.07 -14.45
C ILE A 338 23.06 -1.96 -15.95
N GLU A 339 23.01 -3.07 -16.69
CA GLU A 339 23.25 -3.12 -18.13
C GLU A 339 22.00 -2.87 -18.96
N LEU A 340 20.80 -2.85 -18.34
CA LEU A 340 19.55 -2.60 -19.03
C LEU A 340 19.55 -1.17 -19.62
N PRO A 341 19.30 -0.98 -20.93
CA PRO A 341 19.40 0.35 -21.56
C PRO A 341 18.35 1.36 -21.12
N CYS A 342 17.31 0.92 -20.42
CA CYS A 342 16.25 1.76 -19.84
C CYS A 342 15.98 1.34 -18.39
N ASP A 343 15.21 2.13 -17.66
CA ASP A 343 14.65 1.74 -16.37
C ASP A 343 13.25 2.37 -16.22
N GLN A 344 12.54 2.06 -15.15
CA GLN A 344 11.10 2.33 -15.02
C GLN A 344 10.74 3.84 -15.00
N HIS A 345 11.68 4.73 -14.68
CA HIS A 345 11.47 6.17 -14.86
C HIS A 345 11.20 6.55 -16.33
N ALA A 346 11.75 5.81 -17.30
CA ALA A 346 11.44 6.00 -18.72
C ALA A 346 10.00 5.61 -19.05
N LEU A 347 9.47 4.53 -18.44
CA LEU A 347 8.06 4.16 -18.57
C LEU A 347 7.15 5.25 -18.02
N LEU A 348 7.46 5.78 -16.84
CA LEU A 348 6.70 6.86 -16.23
C LEU A 348 6.70 8.11 -17.11
N ALA A 349 7.85 8.45 -17.69
CA ALA A 349 8.00 9.61 -18.57
C ALA A 349 7.13 9.54 -19.85
N MET A 350 6.75 8.33 -20.30
CA MET A 350 5.83 8.18 -21.44
C MET A 350 4.45 8.81 -21.20
N ALA A 351 4.08 9.07 -19.96
CA ALA A 351 2.83 9.75 -19.63
C ALA A 351 2.89 11.25 -19.92
N ALA A 352 4.07 11.89 -19.91
CA ALA A 352 4.21 13.33 -20.14
C ALA A 352 3.57 13.79 -21.46
N PRO A 353 2.89 14.96 -21.48
CA PRO A 353 2.65 15.90 -20.38
C PRO A 353 1.40 15.57 -19.53
N ARG A 354 0.72 14.44 -19.82
CA ARG A 354 -0.52 14.04 -19.12
C ARG A 354 -0.26 13.78 -17.62
N PRO A 355 -1.26 14.00 -16.75
CA PRO A 355 -1.16 13.67 -15.34
C PRO A 355 -0.82 12.20 -15.11
N LEU A 356 0.15 11.97 -14.22
CA LEU A 356 0.57 10.65 -13.73
C LEU A 356 0.39 10.59 -12.22
N TYR A 357 -0.11 9.47 -11.69
CA TYR A 357 -0.16 9.24 -10.25
C TYR A 357 0.50 7.92 -9.88
N VAL A 358 1.45 7.96 -8.96
CA VAL A 358 2.11 6.77 -8.39
C VAL A 358 1.72 6.66 -6.92
N ALA A 359 1.28 5.49 -6.50
CA ALA A 359 0.85 5.23 -5.14
C ALA A 359 1.53 3.99 -4.60
N SER A 360 2.05 4.10 -3.38
CA SER A 360 2.79 3.07 -2.68
C SER A 360 2.19 2.78 -1.31
N ALA A 361 2.55 1.65 -0.71
CA ALA A 361 2.23 1.28 0.67
C ALA A 361 3.50 1.05 1.49
N GLU A 362 3.55 1.58 2.71
CA GLU A 362 4.75 1.57 3.57
C GLU A 362 5.23 0.15 3.90
N GLU A 363 4.29 -0.77 4.15
CA GLU A 363 4.60 -2.15 4.50
C GLU A 363 4.85 -3.03 3.26
N ASP A 364 4.59 -2.52 2.05
CA ASP A 364 4.83 -3.24 0.81
C ASP A 364 6.28 -3.07 0.32
N ARG A 365 7.21 -3.48 1.16
CA ARG A 365 8.64 -3.41 0.83
C ARG A 365 9.03 -4.27 -0.37
N TRP A 366 8.19 -5.25 -0.71
CA TRP A 366 8.32 -6.06 -1.91
C TRP A 366 8.20 -5.23 -3.19
N ALA A 367 7.32 -4.22 -3.21
CA ALA A 367 7.13 -3.31 -4.34
C ALA A 367 8.16 -2.16 -4.39
N ASP A 368 9.08 -2.04 -3.43
CA ASP A 368 10.06 -0.96 -3.33
C ASP A 368 9.42 0.45 -3.40
N PRO A 369 8.70 0.90 -2.37
CA PRO A 369 8.05 2.21 -2.37
C PRO A 369 9.00 3.38 -2.64
N ARG A 370 10.26 3.26 -2.16
CA ARG A 370 11.28 4.27 -2.43
C ARG A 370 11.73 4.27 -3.88
N GLY A 371 11.84 3.09 -4.49
CA GLY A 371 12.13 2.95 -5.92
C GLY A 371 11.03 3.53 -6.80
N GLU A 372 9.75 3.33 -6.43
CA GLU A 372 8.61 3.93 -7.12
C GLU A 372 8.65 5.46 -7.02
N PHE A 373 8.95 6.02 -5.84
CA PHE A 373 9.11 7.45 -5.64
C PHE A 373 10.26 8.03 -6.47
N LEU A 374 11.45 7.43 -6.40
CA LEU A 374 12.63 7.92 -7.12
C LEU A 374 12.45 7.87 -8.65
N ALA A 375 11.75 6.85 -9.16
CA ALA A 375 11.39 6.79 -10.57
C ALA A 375 10.46 7.94 -10.97
N ALA A 376 9.47 8.28 -10.14
CA ALA A 376 8.58 9.40 -10.37
C ALA A 376 9.32 10.76 -10.35
N VAL A 377 10.30 10.93 -9.43
CA VAL A 377 11.20 12.10 -9.42
C VAL A 377 11.97 12.19 -10.73
N ALA A 378 12.66 11.11 -11.12
CA ALA A 378 13.51 11.09 -12.32
C ALA A 378 12.70 11.32 -13.61
N ALA A 379 11.47 10.78 -13.70
CA ALA A 379 10.57 10.99 -14.82
C ALA A 379 10.14 12.45 -14.99
N GLY A 380 10.14 13.24 -13.90
CA GLY A 380 9.69 14.64 -13.88
C GLY A 380 10.42 15.54 -14.89
N ARG A 381 11.64 15.15 -15.30
CA ARG A 381 12.41 15.87 -16.33
C ARG A 381 11.66 15.96 -17.67
N ALA A 382 10.82 14.96 -18.02
CA ALA A 382 10.02 15.03 -19.24
C ALA A 382 8.94 16.12 -19.14
N TRP A 383 8.28 16.29 -17.97
CA TRP A 383 7.30 17.37 -17.76
C TRP A 383 7.94 18.76 -17.77
N SER A 384 9.20 18.88 -17.32
CA SER A 384 9.92 20.17 -17.34
C SER A 384 10.07 20.74 -18.74
N LEU A 385 10.13 19.89 -19.78
CA LEU A 385 10.20 20.32 -21.17
C LEU A 385 8.92 21.06 -21.65
N TYR A 386 7.79 20.80 -20.99
CA TYR A 386 6.51 21.48 -21.22
C TYR A 386 6.27 22.65 -20.26
N GLY A 387 7.28 23.03 -19.46
CA GLY A 387 7.11 24.05 -18.44
C GLY A 387 6.24 23.62 -17.26
N LEU A 388 6.07 22.30 -17.05
CA LEU A 388 5.24 21.73 -16.01
C LEU A 388 6.10 21.24 -14.83
N THR A 389 5.56 21.40 -13.62
CA THR A 389 6.16 20.84 -12.41
C THR A 389 5.69 19.39 -12.24
N GLY A 390 6.65 18.46 -12.14
CA GLY A 390 6.35 17.05 -11.82
C GLY A 390 5.88 16.87 -10.38
N LEU A 391 6.66 16.18 -9.56
CA LEU A 391 6.37 16.00 -8.11
C LEU A 391 6.61 17.30 -7.30
N GLY A 392 7.53 18.17 -7.75
CA GLY A 392 7.88 19.41 -7.05
C GLY A 392 8.79 19.20 -5.82
N THR A 393 9.26 17.99 -5.59
CA THR A 393 10.20 17.65 -4.50
C THR A 393 10.99 16.38 -4.82
N GLU A 394 12.20 16.29 -4.29
CA GLU A 394 13.05 15.10 -4.32
C GLU A 394 13.02 14.32 -2.99
N MET A 395 12.32 14.86 -1.98
CA MET A 395 12.16 14.20 -0.69
C MET A 395 10.88 13.38 -0.68
N MET A 396 11.01 12.10 -0.30
CA MET A 396 9.88 11.21 -0.12
C MET A 396 8.94 11.75 0.97
N PRO A 397 7.63 11.86 0.69
CA PRO A 397 6.71 12.44 1.67
C PRO A 397 6.50 11.50 2.87
N PRO A 398 6.09 12.06 4.01
CA PRO A 398 5.58 11.25 5.11
C PRO A 398 4.38 10.40 4.68
N VAL A 399 4.17 9.27 5.38
CA VAL A 399 3.02 8.38 5.15
C VAL A 399 1.70 9.16 5.24
N ASN A 400 0.78 8.87 4.32
CA ASN A 400 -0.52 9.52 4.16
C ASN A 400 -0.45 11.04 3.88
N THR A 401 0.63 11.50 3.29
CA THR A 401 0.81 12.90 2.87
C THR A 401 0.96 12.96 1.35
N PRO A 402 -0.13 13.12 0.59
CA PRO A 402 -0.07 13.16 -0.86
C PRO A 402 0.59 14.47 -1.34
N ILE A 403 1.46 14.34 -2.33
CA ILE A 403 2.23 15.43 -2.93
C ILE A 403 2.07 15.48 -4.45
N GLY A 404 2.61 16.53 -5.05
CA GLY A 404 2.80 16.68 -6.48
C GLY A 404 1.75 17.52 -7.20
N GLU A 405 2.12 17.99 -8.40
CA GLU A 405 1.30 18.86 -9.26
C GLU A 405 0.82 18.12 -10.50
N THR A 406 1.70 17.82 -11.47
CA THR A 406 1.36 17.04 -12.66
C THR A 406 1.77 15.57 -12.55
N ILE A 407 2.75 15.25 -11.71
CA ILE A 407 2.96 13.92 -11.18
C ILE A 407 2.49 13.94 -9.73
N GLY A 408 1.53 13.09 -9.36
CA GLY A 408 1.09 12.88 -7.99
C GLY A 408 1.78 11.67 -7.36
N TYR A 409 2.06 11.74 -6.07
CA TYR A 409 2.57 10.62 -5.29
C TYR A 409 1.98 10.60 -3.89
N HIS A 410 1.70 9.41 -3.39
CA HIS A 410 1.56 9.17 -1.96
C HIS A 410 2.16 7.82 -1.57
N ILE A 411 2.59 7.73 -0.33
CA ILE A 411 2.80 6.47 0.37
C ILE A 411 1.77 6.40 1.50
N ARG A 412 0.95 5.34 1.53
CA ARG A 412 0.00 5.13 2.61
C ARG A 412 0.51 4.12 3.63
N ASN A 413 -0.07 4.11 4.83
CA ASN A 413 0.15 3.03 5.77
C ASN A 413 -0.47 1.70 5.27
N GLY A 414 0.06 0.58 5.77
CA GLY A 414 -0.43 -0.77 5.49
C GLY A 414 0.27 -1.46 4.33
N SER A 415 -0.18 -2.67 4.04
CA SER A 415 0.45 -3.62 3.12
C SER A 415 -0.07 -3.48 1.68
N HIS A 416 0.42 -4.36 0.79
CA HIS A 416 0.07 -4.48 -0.63
C HIS A 416 -1.44 -4.61 -0.88
N ASP A 417 -2.12 -3.52 -1.24
CA ASP A 417 -3.54 -3.49 -1.56
C ASP A 417 -3.93 -2.21 -2.35
N LEU A 418 -5.19 -2.15 -2.79
CA LEU A 418 -5.84 -0.96 -3.34
C LEU A 418 -7.05 -0.63 -2.45
N LEU A 419 -6.97 0.48 -1.73
CA LEU A 419 -7.91 0.83 -0.67
C LEU A 419 -8.77 2.06 -1.04
N PRO A 420 -9.88 2.31 -0.35
CA PRO A 420 -10.66 3.54 -0.51
C PRO A 420 -9.84 4.82 -0.31
N TYR A 421 -8.79 4.79 0.52
CA TYR A 421 -7.86 5.92 0.66
C TYR A 421 -7.19 6.25 -0.68
N ASP A 422 -6.64 5.25 -1.38
CA ASP A 422 -5.96 5.44 -2.66
C ASP A 422 -6.90 6.08 -3.68
N TRP A 423 -8.13 5.57 -3.77
CA TRP A 423 -9.18 6.09 -4.64
C TRP A 423 -9.54 7.54 -4.35
N THR A 424 -9.55 7.95 -3.06
CA THR A 424 -9.75 9.34 -2.67
C THR A 424 -8.64 10.22 -3.23
N GLN A 425 -7.38 9.80 -3.09
CA GLN A 425 -6.24 10.55 -3.61
C GLN A 425 -6.23 10.64 -5.14
N PHE A 426 -6.57 9.54 -5.83
CA PHE A 426 -6.69 9.54 -7.30
C PHE A 426 -7.76 10.50 -7.78
N ALA A 427 -8.92 10.51 -7.12
CA ALA A 427 -10.02 11.41 -7.46
C ALA A 427 -9.70 12.87 -7.14
N ASP A 428 -9.04 13.16 -6.00
CA ASP A 428 -8.60 14.51 -5.64
C ASP A 428 -7.58 15.04 -6.66
N PHE A 429 -6.69 14.19 -7.14
CA PHE A 429 -5.72 14.55 -8.15
C PHE A 429 -6.39 14.77 -9.52
N ALA A 430 -7.30 13.89 -9.93
CA ALA A 430 -8.07 14.05 -11.17
C ALA A 430 -8.98 15.28 -11.16
N ASP A 431 -9.59 15.60 -10.01
CA ASP A 431 -10.39 16.82 -9.82
C ASP A 431 -9.56 18.07 -10.10
N ARG A 432 -8.29 18.12 -9.65
CA ARG A 432 -7.38 19.26 -9.91
C ARG A 432 -6.90 19.29 -11.34
N THR A 433 -6.35 18.18 -11.82
CA THR A 433 -5.61 18.14 -13.08
C THR A 433 -6.49 18.03 -14.33
N LEU A 434 -7.64 17.35 -14.25
CA LEU A 434 -8.53 17.12 -15.39
C LEU A 434 -9.80 17.98 -15.33
N LEU A 435 -10.29 18.34 -14.15
CA LEU A 435 -11.54 19.07 -14.00
C LEU A 435 -11.34 20.52 -13.58
N GLY A 436 -10.11 20.96 -13.34
CA GLY A 436 -9.80 22.33 -12.93
C GLY A 436 -10.46 22.73 -11.60
N LYS A 437 -10.92 21.73 -10.82
CA LYS A 437 -11.46 22.00 -9.49
C LYS A 437 -10.31 22.48 -8.62
N LYS A 438 -10.46 23.62 -7.99
CA LYS A 438 -9.51 24.00 -6.93
C LYS A 438 -9.48 22.83 -5.94
N ARG A 439 -8.27 22.47 -5.49
CA ARG A 439 -8.15 21.60 -4.31
C ARG A 439 -9.17 22.17 -3.31
N PRO A 440 -10.14 21.40 -2.79
CA PRO A 440 -10.87 21.86 -1.64
C PRO A 440 -9.79 22.38 -0.73
N ALA A 441 -9.83 23.69 -0.36
CA ALA A 441 -8.85 24.23 0.58
C ALA A 441 -8.75 23.12 1.60
N ALA A 442 -7.59 22.45 1.69
CA ALA A 442 -7.50 21.20 2.42
C ALA A 442 -8.27 21.51 3.66
N GLU A 443 -9.41 20.81 3.90
CA GLU A 443 -10.12 21.00 5.14
C GLU A 443 -9.01 20.80 6.11
N ALA A 444 -8.51 21.92 6.66
CA ALA A 444 -7.16 22.00 7.22
C ALA A 444 -7.23 20.95 8.28
N ALA A 445 -6.49 19.85 8.10
CA ALA A 445 -6.71 18.61 8.83
C ALA A 445 -6.98 19.06 10.25
N PRO A 446 -8.15 18.79 10.85
CA PRO A 446 -8.63 19.52 11.97
C PRO A 446 -7.45 19.75 12.90
N GLN A 447 -7.06 21.00 13.06
CA GLN A 447 -5.86 21.32 13.83
C GLN A 447 -6.21 21.15 15.32
N ALA A 448 -5.20 21.05 16.15
CA ALA A 448 -5.39 21.16 17.58
C ALA A 448 -6.14 22.47 17.88
N ASP A 449 -7.18 22.40 18.70
CA ASP A 449 -7.98 23.57 19.05
C ASP A 449 -7.20 24.56 19.94
N ALA A 450 -7.74 25.76 20.14
CA ALA A 450 -7.06 26.80 20.92
C ALA A 450 -6.75 26.37 22.35
N ARG A 451 -7.66 25.56 22.99
CA ARG A 451 -7.43 25.00 24.31
C ARG A 451 -6.22 24.05 24.31
N SER A 452 -6.15 23.14 23.34
CA SER A 452 -5.03 22.20 23.19
C SER A 452 -3.70 22.94 23.02
N ASN A 453 -3.66 23.97 22.18
CA ASN A 453 -2.45 24.78 21.95
C ASN A 453 -2.03 25.54 23.23
N GLN A 454 -2.99 26.08 23.99
CA GLN A 454 -2.70 26.73 25.26
C GLN A 454 -2.13 25.72 26.28
N LEU A 455 -2.75 24.58 26.45
CA LEU A 455 -2.26 23.54 27.36
C LEU A 455 -0.83 23.07 27.01
N LEU A 456 -0.51 22.93 25.72
CA LEU A 456 0.85 22.56 25.30
C LEU A 456 1.85 23.68 25.58
N ALA A 457 1.48 24.95 25.40
CA ALA A 457 2.36 26.08 25.68
C ALA A 457 2.73 26.18 27.18
N GLU A 458 1.79 25.82 28.07
CA GLU A 458 1.98 25.82 29.52
C GLU A 458 2.80 24.63 30.04
N PHE A 459 3.11 23.62 29.19
CA PHE A 459 3.79 22.41 29.62
C PHE A 459 5.31 22.58 29.64
N GLN A 460 5.85 22.72 30.84
CA GLN A 460 7.27 22.90 31.12
C GLN A 460 7.67 22.00 32.30
N PRO A 461 7.95 20.69 32.05
CA PRO A 461 8.31 19.75 33.11
C PRO A 461 9.71 20.04 33.65
N ASP A 462 9.90 19.83 34.96
CA ASP A 462 11.22 19.88 35.59
C ASP A 462 11.78 18.45 35.74
N GLN A 463 12.82 18.16 35.00
CA GLN A 463 13.54 16.88 34.97
C GLN A 463 14.96 17.00 35.58
N SER A 464 15.23 18.06 36.32
CA SER A 464 16.57 18.37 36.84
C SER A 464 17.06 17.35 37.88
N ALA A 465 16.15 16.64 38.55
CA ALA A 465 16.48 15.63 39.55
C ALA A 465 15.57 14.39 39.41
N LEU A 466 16.17 13.19 39.45
CA LEU A 466 15.45 11.92 39.43
C LEU A 466 15.57 11.18 40.76
N PRO A 467 14.51 10.53 41.26
CA PRO A 467 13.16 10.48 40.70
C PRO A 467 12.40 11.81 40.85
N VAL A 468 11.58 12.15 39.85
CA VAL A 468 10.71 13.36 39.85
C VAL A 468 9.52 13.11 40.79
N SER A 469 9.25 14.02 41.74
CA SER A 469 8.09 13.89 42.63
C SER A 469 6.77 13.98 41.84
N ALA A 470 5.87 13.00 42.01
CA ALA A 470 4.56 13.05 41.41
C ALA A 470 3.71 14.21 41.97
N PRO A 471 2.98 14.97 41.12
CA PRO A 471 2.01 15.95 41.61
C PRO A 471 0.93 15.32 42.48
N ALA A 472 0.38 16.08 43.42
CA ALA A 472 -0.61 15.58 44.40
C ALA A 472 -1.91 15.05 43.73
N ASP A 473 -2.23 15.56 42.56
CA ASP A 473 -3.38 15.18 41.72
C ASP A 473 -3.06 14.09 40.67
N ALA A 474 -1.81 13.58 40.67
CA ALA A 474 -1.41 12.48 39.80
C ALA A 474 -1.81 11.11 40.34
N VAL A 475 -2.09 10.18 39.47
CA VAL A 475 -2.32 8.77 39.80
C VAL A 475 -1.03 8.01 39.55
N GLN A 476 -0.38 7.56 40.63
CA GLN A 476 0.80 6.74 40.54
C GLN A 476 0.44 5.34 39.99
N LEU A 477 1.16 4.89 38.99
CA LEU A 477 1.01 3.55 38.34
C LEU A 477 2.12 2.61 38.79
N ILE A 478 3.36 3.09 38.92
CA ILE A 478 4.55 2.37 39.41
C ILE A 478 5.27 3.27 40.42
N GLY A 479 5.64 2.76 41.59
CA GLY A 479 6.37 3.51 42.57
C GLY A 479 6.75 2.65 43.79
N SER A 480 7.64 3.16 44.65
CA SER A 480 8.05 2.46 45.86
C SER A 480 6.87 2.27 46.81
N GLY A 481 6.66 1.04 47.28
CA GLY A 481 5.56 0.69 48.20
C GLY A 481 4.16 0.72 47.60
N ILE A 482 4.04 0.84 46.23
CA ILE A 482 2.77 0.86 45.52
C ILE A 482 2.65 -0.40 44.68
N GLU A 483 1.50 -1.09 44.78
CA GLU A 483 1.18 -2.18 43.90
C GLU A 483 0.98 -1.64 42.45
N PRO A 484 1.68 -2.19 41.45
CA PRO A 484 1.57 -1.71 40.06
C PRO A 484 0.13 -1.75 39.53
N LYS A 485 -0.35 -0.63 39.02
CA LYS A 485 -1.71 -0.51 38.48
C LYS A 485 -1.77 -0.95 37.02
N PHE A 486 -1.32 -2.17 36.75
CA PHE A 486 -1.33 -2.78 35.41
C PHE A 486 -1.95 -4.17 35.44
N THR A 487 -2.49 -4.56 34.31
CA THR A 487 -2.94 -5.91 33.99
C THR A 487 -2.17 -6.46 32.78
N SER A 488 -2.18 -7.77 32.63
CA SER A 488 -1.72 -8.41 31.39
C SER A 488 -2.66 -8.06 30.23
N MET A 489 -2.25 -8.31 28.98
CA MET A 489 -3.10 -8.14 27.80
C MET A 489 -4.38 -9.00 27.82
N ALA A 490 -4.45 -10.00 28.71
CA ALA A 490 -5.64 -10.82 28.93
C ALA A 490 -6.53 -10.30 30.09
N GLY A 491 -6.16 -9.19 30.75
CA GLY A 491 -6.90 -8.61 31.87
C GLY A 491 -6.62 -9.27 33.22
N GLY A 492 -5.71 -10.24 33.29
CA GLY A 492 -5.25 -10.90 34.53
C GLY A 492 -4.00 -10.23 35.12
N PRO A 493 -3.41 -10.87 36.15
CA PRO A 493 -2.17 -10.41 36.73
C PRO A 493 -1.03 -10.26 35.72
N ILE A 494 -0.14 -9.31 35.95
CA ILE A 494 1.11 -9.16 35.19
C ILE A 494 2.12 -10.22 35.64
N ASN A 495 3.04 -10.57 34.73
CA ASN A 495 4.16 -11.48 35.05
C ASN A 495 5.53 -10.78 34.98
N TRP A 496 5.54 -9.45 34.92
CA TRP A 496 6.75 -8.66 34.99
C TRP A 496 7.27 -8.66 36.44
N GLU A 497 8.56 -8.78 36.62
CA GLU A 497 9.19 -8.78 37.92
C GLU A 497 9.12 -7.40 38.58
N VAL A 498 8.91 -7.38 39.89
CA VAL A 498 8.89 -6.17 40.71
C VAL A 498 10.10 -6.20 41.64
N GLU A 499 11.04 -5.28 41.46
CA GLU A 499 12.25 -5.12 42.26
C GLU A 499 12.25 -3.70 42.86
N ASP A 500 12.09 -3.54 44.17
CA ASP A 500 12.15 -2.24 44.86
C ASP A 500 11.37 -1.10 44.23
N GLY A 501 10.12 -1.36 43.86
CA GLY A 501 9.26 -0.37 43.16
C GLY A 501 9.59 -0.13 41.69
N THR A 502 10.43 -0.98 41.12
CA THR A 502 10.77 -1.00 39.69
C THR A 502 10.13 -2.22 39.05
N LEU A 503 9.45 -2.02 37.89
CA LEU A 503 9.00 -3.10 37.03
C LEU A 503 10.06 -3.41 35.98
N VAL A 504 10.35 -4.70 35.79
CA VAL A 504 11.28 -5.19 34.78
C VAL A 504 10.52 -5.95 33.71
N ALA A 505 10.64 -5.51 32.45
CA ALA A 505 10.00 -6.18 31.33
C ALA A 505 10.51 -7.62 31.22
N THR A 506 9.61 -8.58 31.30
CA THR A 506 9.95 -10.01 31.25
C THR A 506 10.28 -10.42 29.81
N ARG A 507 11.46 -11.05 29.63
CA ARG A 507 11.85 -11.61 28.34
C ARG A 507 10.92 -12.75 27.96
N THR A 508 10.01 -12.50 27.00
CA THR A 508 9.27 -13.57 26.34
C THR A 508 9.71 -13.72 24.88
N LYS A 509 9.65 -14.94 24.36
CA LYS A 509 9.90 -15.19 22.93
C LYS A 509 8.76 -14.69 22.03
N SER A 510 7.63 -14.32 22.62
CA SER A 510 6.47 -13.77 21.91
C SER A 510 6.32 -12.30 22.29
N HIS A 511 6.24 -11.42 21.28
CA HIS A 511 6.00 -9.97 21.43
C HIS A 511 4.60 -9.62 21.99
N ALA A 512 3.98 -10.48 22.78
CA ALA A 512 2.60 -10.37 23.23
C ALA A 512 2.46 -10.21 24.75
N ASN A 513 3.53 -9.80 25.45
CA ASN A 513 3.55 -9.68 26.91
C ASN A 513 3.56 -8.23 27.40
N HIS A 514 2.92 -7.31 26.64
CA HIS A 514 2.74 -5.94 27.09
C HIS A 514 1.85 -5.91 28.32
N ILE A 515 2.02 -4.86 29.13
CA ILE A 515 1.15 -4.60 30.27
C ILE A 515 0.29 -3.37 30.02
N VAL A 516 -0.93 -3.37 30.56
CA VAL A 516 -1.99 -2.40 30.29
C VAL A 516 -2.39 -1.73 31.58
N SER A 517 -2.35 -0.40 31.65
CA SER A 517 -2.78 0.29 32.88
C SER A 517 -4.27 0.07 33.16
N SER A 518 -4.62 -0.08 34.43
CA SER A 518 -6.01 -0.11 34.88
C SER A 518 -6.64 1.29 34.92
N VAL A 519 -5.85 2.33 34.73
CA VAL A 519 -6.25 3.74 34.69
C VAL A 519 -6.53 4.15 33.24
N MET A 520 -7.74 4.69 32.99
CA MET A 520 -8.15 5.22 31.69
C MET A 520 -8.21 6.73 31.75
N PHE A 521 -7.66 7.40 30.74
CA PHE A 521 -7.64 8.86 30.64
C PHE A 521 -7.98 9.31 29.22
N GLU A 522 -8.40 10.56 29.06
CA GLU A 522 -8.60 11.22 27.76
C GLU A 522 -7.38 12.09 27.45
N ASP A 523 -7.28 13.24 28.09
CA ASP A 523 -6.13 14.14 28.04
C ASP A 523 -5.31 13.98 29.31
N ALA A 524 -4.00 13.95 29.24
CA ALA A 524 -3.17 13.76 30.43
C ALA A 524 -1.72 14.27 30.28
N ASP A 525 -1.12 14.61 31.42
CA ASP A 525 0.32 14.57 31.57
C ASP A 525 0.73 13.16 31.99
N ILE A 526 1.75 12.62 31.33
CA ILE A 526 2.27 11.28 31.54
C ILE A 526 3.75 11.40 31.86
N HIS A 527 4.17 10.83 32.98
CA HIS A 527 5.55 10.73 33.39
C HIS A 527 5.98 9.27 33.44
N ALA A 528 7.18 8.97 32.95
CA ALA A 528 7.76 7.64 33.05
C ALA A 528 9.28 7.72 33.16
N GLU A 529 9.82 7.19 34.24
CA GLU A 529 11.25 6.94 34.36
C GLU A 529 11.55 5.51 33.90
N PHE A 530 12.51 5.37 33.00
CA PHE A 530 12.88 4.09 32.42
C PHE A 530 14.38 3.94 32.26
N MET A 531 14.82 2.69 32.12
CA MET A 531 16.22 2.36 31.86
C MET A 531 16.26 1.36 30.71
N VAL A 532 16.83 1.78 29.60
CA VAL A 532 17.06 0.90 28.43
C VAL A 532 18.06 -0.19 28.84
N SER A 533 17.79 -1.44 28.47
CA SER A 533 18.68 -2.55 28.75
C SER A 533 20.05 -2.36 28.09
N PRO A 534 21.15 -2.55 28.85
CA PRO A 534 22.49 -2.49 28.30
C PRO A 534 22.85 -3.73 27.43
N LEU A 535 21.95 -4.71 27.34
CA LEU A 535 22.10 -5.84 26.44
C LEU A 535 21.80 -5.37 25.00
N ALA A 536 22.55 -5.88 24.03
CA ALA A 536 22.47 -5.45 22.64
C ALA A 536 21.02 -5.24 22.15
N HIS A 537 20.78 -4.06 21.56
CA HIS A 537 19.48 -3.62 21.03
C HIS A 537 18.35 -3.53 22.07
N GLY A 538 18.61 -2.87 23.22
CA GLY A 538 17.57 -2.54 24.20
C GLY A 538 16.41 -1.81 23.50
N ASN A 539 15.20 -2.40 23.56
CA ASN A 539 14.00 -1.88 22.89
C ASN A 539 12.77 -2.07 23.77
N SER A 540 11.94 -1.04 23.82
CA SER A 540 10.63 -1.00 24.47
C SER A 540 9.82 0.16 23.87
N GLY A 541 8.64 0.45 24.42
CA GLY A 541 7.81 1.56 24.02
C GLY A 541 6.72 1.87 25.06
N LEU A 542 6.31 3.12 25.05
CA LEU A 542 5.21 3.62 25.86
C LEU A 542 4.05 3.97 24.93
N TYR A 543 2.96 3.14 24.94
CA TYR A 543 1.80 3.38 24.09
C TYR A 543 0.73 4.17 24.80
N ILE A 544 0.40 5.34 24.30
CA ILE A 544 -0.70 6.18 24.77
C ILE A 544 -1.97 5.74 24.06
N HIS A 545 -3.01 5.36 24.83
CA HIS A 545 -4.26 4.78 24.32
C HIS A 545 -4.07 3.49 23.49
N GLY A 546 -2.87 2.89 23.50
CA GLY A 546 -2.50 1.77 22.62
C GLY A 546 -2.40 2.14 21.13
N HIS A 547 -2.39 3.42 20.80
CA HIS A 547 -2.41 3.94 19.42
C HIS A 547 -1.18 4.79 19.08
N TYR A 548 -0.52 5.41 20.04
CA TYR A 548 0.57 6.36 19.84
C TYR A 548 1.74 5.92 20.67
N GLU A 549 2.83 5.53 20.03
CA GLU A 549 4.00 4.97 20.69
C GLU A 549 5.11 6.00 20.82
N MET A 550 5.49 6.33 22.06
CA MET A 550 6.76 6.99 22.33
C MET A 550 7.85 5.93 22.43
N GLN A 551 8.82 6.00 21.51
CA GLN A 551 9.87 5.00 21.38
C GLN A 551 10.85 5.03 22.54
N ILE A 552 11.21 3.85 23.02
CA ILE A 552 12.27 3.60 24.00
C ILE A 552 13.28 2.67 23.32
N TYR A 553 14.45 3.19 22.98
CA TYR A 553 15.44 2.47 22.17
C TYR A 553 16.87 2.91 22.53
N ASP A 554 17.84 2.01 22.40
CA ASP A 554 19.25 2.34 22.58
C ASP A 554 19.74 3.17 21.38
N SER A 555 19.53 4.48 21.47
CA SER A 555 19.90 5.46 20.42
C SER A 555 20.99 6.42 20.87
N PHE A 556 21.67 6.16 22.00
CA PHE A 556 22.74 7.05 22.47
C PHE A 556 23.85 7.19 21.42
N GLY A 557 24.22 8.42 21.10
CA GLY A 557 25.29 8.73 20.13
C GLY A 557 24.92 8.56 18.65
N VAL A 558 23.67 8.24 18.32
CA VAL A 558 23.20 8.20 16.93
C VAL A 558 23.08 9.64 16.40
N GLU A 559 23.87 9.96 15.38
CA GLU A 559 23.88 11.31 14.76
C GLU A 559 22.71 11.47 13.75
N ASP A 560 22.49 10.49 12.88
CA ASP A 560 21.39 10.49 11.87
C ASP A 560 20.16 9.77 12.42
N PHE A 561 19.59 10.28 13.52
CA PHE A 561 18.41 9.71 14.14
C PHE A 561 17.16 9.91 13.30
N THR A 562 16.25 8.96 13.39
CA THR A 562 15.04 8.81 12.58
C THR A 562 13.77 8.82 13.43
N SER A 563 12.62 8.58 12.84
CA SER A 563 11.36 8.36 13.57
C SER A 563 11.28 6.97 14.23
N GLN A 564 12.35 6.19 14.26
CA GLN A 564 12.45 4.90 14.93
C GLN A 564 13.36 4.93 16.15
N ASP A 565 14.03 6.06 16.40
CA ASP A 565 14.95 6.26 17.49
C ASP A 565 14.26 6.81 18.74
N GLU A 566 14.94 6.76 19.88
CA GLU A 566 14.42 7.22 21.16
C GLU A 566 13.99 8.68 21.10
N GLY A 567 12.89 9.03 21.75
CA GLY A 567 12.30 10.38 21.68
C GLY A 567 11.34 10.57 20.52
N SER A 568 11.24 9.61 19.57
CA SER A 568 10.30 9.69 18.46
C SER A 568 8.87 9.33 18.88
N LEU A 569 7.90 9.93 18.20
CA LEU A 569 6.59 9.32 18.04
C LEU A 569 6.75 8.28 16.92
N TYR A 570 6.85 7.01 17.31
CA TYR A 570 7.38 5.91 16.50
C TYR A 570 6.79 5.86 15.08
N ARG A 571 7.69 5.91 14.08
CA ARG A 571 7.37 5.95 12.64
C ARG A 571 6.40 7.06 12.22
N PHE A 572 6.23 8.08 13.07
CA PHE A 572 5.36 9.21 12.77
C PHE A 572 6.11 10.56 12.78
N ALA A 573 6.86 10.83 13.85
CA ALA A 573 7.65 12.04 13.96
C ALA A 573 9.01 11.72 14.59
N LYS A 574 10.11 12.08 13.91
CA LYS A 574 11.44 11.96 14.52
C LYS A 574 11.59 12.95 15.67
N PRO A 575 12.45 12.69 16.64
CA PRO A 575 12.70 13.66 17.70
C PRO A 575 13.37 14.91 17.16
N LEU A 576 13.17 16.05 17.81
CA LEU A 576 13.82 17.32 17.48
C LEU A 576 15.33 17.27 17.72
N VAL A 577 15.75 16.55 18.74
CA VAL A 577 17.14 16.30 19.13
C VAL A 577 17.26 14.86 19.62
N ASN A 578 18.44 14.26 19.51
CA ASN A 578 18.74 13.01 20.19
C ASN A 578 19.11 13.31 21.64
N ALA A 579 18.17 13.09 22.56
CA ALA A 579 18.33 13.31 24.00
C ALA A 579 18.57 12.02 24.78
N ALA A 580 18.79 10.87 24.09
CA ALA A 580 19.04 9.58 24.71
C ALA A 580 20.28 9.61 25.60
N ARG A 581 20.23 8.89 26.74
CA ARG A 581 21.39 8.59 27.61
C ARG A 581 21.92 7.19 27.30
N PRO A 582 23.17 6.88 27.71
CA PRO A 582 23.69 5.53 27.57
C PRO A 582 22.76 4.47 28.14
N ALA A 583 22.65 3.32 27.46
CA ALA A 583 21.91 2.18 28.00
C ALA A 583 22.44 1.78 29.38
N GLY A 584 21.55 1.45 30.30
CA GLY A 584 21.87 1.21 31.73
C GLY A 584 21.75 2.44 32.62
N GLU A 585 21.53 3.62 32.07
CA GLU A 585 21.24 4.85 32.85
C GLU A 585 19.73 5.10 32.92
N TRP A 586 19.28 5.73 34.01
CA TRP A 586 17.90 6.17 34.15
C TRP A 586 17.62 7.37 33.25
N GLN A 587 16.55 7.26 32.47
CA GLN A 587 16.02 8.26 31.56
C GLN A 587 14.60 8.63 31.97
N VAL A 588 14.08 9.74 31.47
CA VAL A 588 12.74 10.23 31.83
C VAL A 588 12.01 10.85 30.64
N TYR A 589 10.80 10.39 30.45
CA TYR A 589 9.79 11.07 29.63
C TYR A 589 8.83 11.87 30.48
N ASP A 590 8.56 13.11 30.07
CA ASP A 590 7.35 13.85 30.43
C ASP A 590 6.60 14.21 29.14
N ILE A 591 5.34 13.81 29.09
CA ILE A 591 4.53 13.92 27.87
C ILE A 591 3.20 14.57 28.23
N ARG A 592 2.86 15.68 27.57
CA ARG A 592 1.48 16.19 27.55
C ARG A 592 0.78 15.66 26.31
N PHE A 593 -0.26 14.89 26.50
CA PHE A 593 -1.07 14.27 25.46
C PHE A 593 -2.49 14.82 25.52
N ILE A 594 -2.95 15.33 24.39
CA ILE A 594 -4.35 15.75 24.14
C ILE A 594 -4.95 14.83 23.09
N ALA A 595 -5.99 14.10 23.44
CA ALA A 595 -6.65 13.14 22.57
C ALA A 595 -7.39 13.82 21.41
N PRO A 596 -7.47 13.18 20.23
CA PRO A 596 -8.32 13.68 19.15
C PRO A 596 -9.81 13.65 19.58
N LYS A 597 -10.52 14.74 19.38
CA LYS A 597 -11.94 14.83 19.71
C LYS A 597 -12.80 14.49 18.49
N ARG A 598 -13.93 13.81 18.73
CA ARG A 598 -14.85 13.40 17.67
C ARG A 598 -16.26 13.94 17.92
N ASN A 599 -16.99 14.14 16.83
CA ASN A 599 -18.42 14.45 16.85
C ASN A 599 -19.22 13.16 17.14
N ALA A 600 -20.52 13.31 17.43
CA ALA A 600 -21.42 12.17 17.71
C ALA A 600 -21.55 11.18 16.52
N ASP A 601 -21.32 11.63 15.29
CA ASP A 601 -21.29 10.81 14.08
C ASP A 601 -19.97 10.10 13.83
N GLY A 602 -18.97 10.28 14.74
CA GLY A 602 -17.63 9.71 14.64
C GLY A 602 -16.64 10.51 13.78
N SER A 603 -17.07 11.58 13.11
CA SER A 603 -16.20 12.49 12.37
C SER A 603 -15.25 13.23 13.33
N LEU A 604 -14.06 13.60 12.84
CA LEU A 604 -13.07 14.29 13.64
C LEU A 604 -13.50 15.76 13.88
N LYS A 605 -13.54 16.17 15.15
CA LYS A 605 -13.85 17.56 15.56
C LYS A 605 -12.56 18.39 15.70
N SER A 606 -11.56 17.85 16.40
CA SER A 606 -10.22 18.45 16.52
C SER A 606 -9.16 17.37 16.53
N ALA A 607 -7.99 17.65 15.96
CA ALA A 607 -6.84 16.79 16.01
C ALA A 607 -6.35 16.60 17.44
N GLY A 608 -5.83 15.43 17.75
CA GLY A 608 -5.01 15.23 18.92
C GLY A 608 -3.65 15.88 18.74
N THR A 609 -2.97 16.16 19.83
CA THR A 609 -1.63 16.74 19.81
C THR A 609 -0.79 16.26 21.00
N LEU A 610 0.53 16.30 20.85
CA LEU A 610 1.48 15.81 21.83
C LEU A 610 2.70 16.73 21.91
N LYS A 611 3.14 17.00 23.13
CA LYS A 611 4.42 17.62 23.45
C LYS A 611 5.18 16.73 24.41
N ALA A 612 6.46 16.45 24.13
CA ALA A 612 7.24 15.54 24.95
C ALA A 612 8.66 16.05 25.22
N TRP A 613 9.12 15.79 26.44
CA TRP A 613 10.47 16.06 26.90
C TRP A 613 11.14 14.74 27.26
N LEU A 614 12.41 14.61 26.91
CA LEU A 614 13.28 13.47 27.25
C LEU A 614 14.56 14.02 27.86
N ASN A 615 14.88 13.60 29.08
CA ASN A 615 16.14 13.96 29.79
C ASN A 615 16.45 15.47 29.80
N GLY A 616 15.43 16.31 30.00
CA GLY A 616 15.55 17.77 30.07
C GLY A 616 15.52 18.47 28.71
N GLN A 617 15.35 17.74 27.61
CA GLN A 617 15.32 18.29 26.25
C GLN A 617 13.95 18.08 25.59
N LEU A 618 13.48 19.09 24.87
CA LEU A 618 12.24 19.02 24.09
C LEU A 618 12.47 18.14 22.86
N VAL A 619 11.79 17.00 22.79
CA VAL A 619 11.92 16.02 21.70
C VAL A 619 10.73 16.03 20.74
N GLN A 620 9.53 16.41 21.21
CA GLN A 620 8.34 16.58 20.37
C GLN A 620 7.64 17.90 20.74
N ASP A 621 7.31 18.76 19.78
CA ASP A 621 6.66 20.05 20.03
C ASP A 621 5.38 20.22 19.22
N GLY A 622 4.25 19.90 19.83
CA GLY A 622 2.94 20.09 19.23
C GLY A 622 2.64 19.18 18.03
N VAL A 623 3.19 17.98 18.01
CA VAL A 623 2.93 17.01 16.95
C VAL A 623 1.44 16.67 16.93
N THR A 624 0.76 16.93 15.79
CA THR A 624 -0.67 16.72 15.64
C THR A 624 -1.00 15.41 14.92
N PHE A 625 -2.08 14.75 15.32
CA PHE A 625 -2.53 13.48 14.72
C PHE A 625 -4.06 13.40 14.68
N THR A 626 -4.59 12.73 13.65
CA THR A 626 -6.03 12.63 13.36
C THR A 626 -6.55 11.18 13.47
N ALA A 627 -5.64 10.22 13.43
CA ALA A 627 -5.94 8.78 13.46
C ALA A 627 -4.85 8.02 14.22
N PRO A 628 -5.11 6.78 14.68
CA PRO A 628 -4.08 5.90 15.25
C PRO A 628 -2.89 5.73 14.30
N ARG A 629 -1.67 5.80 14.82
CA ARG A 629 -0.46 5.93 14.00
C ARG A 629 0.60 4.85 14.20
N SER A 630 0.63 4.12 15.31
CA SER A 630 1.62 3.05 15.46
C SER A 630 1.26 1.85 14.57
N PRO A 631 2.19 1.31 13.77
CA PRO A 631 1.98 0.08 12.99
C PRO A 631 1.80 -1.14 13.91
N TYR A 632 2.34 -1.11 15.12
CA TYR A 632 2.33 -2.20 16.10
C TYR A 632 1.36 -1.93 17.24
N ILE A 633 0.16 -1.44 16.96
CA ILE A 633 -0.82 -1.17 18.01
C ILE A 633 -1.22 -2.45 18.73
N PRO A 634 -1.23 -2.47 20.07
CA PRO A 634 -1.56 -3.64 20.90
C PRO A 634 -2.91 -4.28 20.55
N TYR A 635 -3.87 -3.50 20.10
CA TYR A 635 -5.19 -3.99 19.68
C TYR A 635 -5.20 -4.85 18.41
N ARG A 636 -4.09 -4.94 17.68
CA ARG A 636 -3.97 -5.76 16.46
C ARG A 636 -3.10 -7.00 16.64
N HIS A 637 -2.17 -6.97 17.58
CA HIS A 637 -1.20 -8.04 17.82
C HIS A 637 -1.54 -8.77 19.12
N GLY A 638 -1.85 -10.06 19.06
CA GLY A 638 -2.21 -10.86 20.24
C GLY A 638 -3.55 -10.44 20.86
N VAL A 639 -4.55 -10.09 20.06
CA VAL A 639 -5.83 -9.53 20.51
C VAL A 639 -6.60 -10.50 21.37
N THR A 640 -6.86 -10.11 22.61
CA THR A 640 -7.67 -10.82 23.60
C THR A 640 -9.09 -10.22 23.69
N ASP A 641 -10.03 -10.92 24.33
CA ASP A 641 -11.37 -10.39 24.59
C ASP A 641 -11.32 -9.16 25.51
N TYR A 642 -10.39 -9.14 26.46
CA TYR A 642 -10.14 -7.99 27.31
C TYR A 642 -9.74 -6.76 26.50
N LEU A 643 -8.76 -6.87 25.62
CA LEU A 643 -8.32 -5.77 24.76
C LEU A 643 -9.42 -5.30 23.79
N ARG A 644 -10.23 -6.22 23.27
CA ARG A 644 -11.42 -5.83 22.46
C ARG A 644 -12.39 -4.98 23.27
N GLY A 645 -12.58 -5.30 24.54
CA GLY A 645 -13.37 -4.51 25.52
C GLY A 645 -12.78 -3.13 25.74
N VAL A 646 -11.48 -3.05 25.97
CA VAL A 646 -10.73 -1.79 26.17
C VAL A 646 -10.82 -0.89 24.93
N GLU A 647 -10.60 -1.43 23.74
CA GLU A 647 -10.72 -0.67 22.49
C GLU A 647 -12.17 -0.18 22.25
N LYS A 648 -13.17 -1.00 22.56
CA LYS A 648 -14.58 -0.60 22.49
C LYS A 648 -14.89 0.55 23.44
N GLN A 649 -14.37 0.50 24.68
CA GLN A 649 -14.51 1.57 25.65
C GLN A 649 -13.81 2.86 25.18
N LEU A 650 -12.59 2.78 24.66
CA LEU A 650 -11.88 3.93 24.08
C LEU A 650 -12.72 4.60 22.96
N LYS A 651 -13.26 3.81 22.03
CA LYS A 651 -14.12 4.32 20.96
C LYS A 651 -15.39 4.99 21.47
N ALA A 652 -15.97 4.50 22.57
CA ALA A 652 -17.21 5.03 23.15
C ALA A 652 -16.98 6.28 24.02
N THR A 653 -15.84 6.38 24.71
CA THR A 653 -15.62 7.40 25.75
C THR A 653 -14.50 8.39 25.45
N GLY A 654 -13.66 8.12 24.46
CA GLY A 654 -12.42 8.86 24.21
C GLY A 654 -11.31 8.56 25.23
N LYS A 655 -11.54 7.69 26.24
CA LYS A 655 -10.60 7.37 27.29
C LYS A 655 -9.94 6.02 27.03
N GLY A 656 -8.60 6.00 27.03
CA GLY A 656 -7.78 4.81 26.84
C GLY A 656 -6.68 4.65 27.89
N PRO A 657 -6.04 3.47 27.94
CA PRO A 657 -4.99 3.16 28.89
C PRO A 657 -3.60 3.57 28.38
N LEU A 658 -2.63 3.48 29.28
CA LEU A 658 -1.21 3.44 28.95
C LEU A 658 -0.77 1.97 28.81
N PHE A 659 0.08 1.66 27.81
CA PHE A 659 0.75 0.37 27.73
C PHE A 659 2.26 0.55 27.89
N LEU A 660 2.90 -0.43 28.50
CA LEU A 660 4.34 -0.59 28.46
C LEU A 660 4.68 -1.85 27.67
N GLN A 661 5.63 -1.72 26.74
CA GLN A 661 5.94 -2.76 25.77
C GLN A 661 6.99 -3.74 26.31
N ASP A 662 6.72 -5.04 26.18
CA ASP A 662 7.74 -6.08 26.14
C ASP A 662 8.21 -6.28 24.69
N HIS A 663 9.47 -6.00 24.43
CA HIS A 663 10.11 -6.24 23.12
C HIS A 663 11.28 -7.24 23.22
N GLY A 664 11.24 -8.10 24.24
CA GLY A 664 12.27 -9.13 24.45
C GLY A 664 13.56 -8.61 25.09
N SER A 665 13.58 -7.36 25.55
CA SER A 665 14.68 -6.79 26.33
C SER A 665 14.20 -6.40 27.74
N PRO A 666 15.01 -6.60 28.79
CA PRO A 666 14.63 -6.32 30.17
C PRO A 666 14.72 -4.82 30.49
N THR A 667 13.91 -4.02 29.80
CA THR A 667 13.76 -2.59 30.09
C THR A 667 13.11 -2.41 31.45
N ARG A 668 13.61 -1.48 32.26
CA ARG A 668 13.15 -1.19 33.60
C ARG A 668 12.31 0.07 33.64
N PHE A 669 11.24 0.06 34.44
CA PHE A 669 10.34 1.20 34.62
C PHE A 669 10.15 1.45 36.14
N ARG A 670 10.25 2.72 36.53
CA ARG A 670 9.94 3.17 37.90
C ARG A 670 9.24 4.51 37.84
N ASN A 671 8.62 4.94 38.91
CA ASN A 671 8.03 6.27 39.06
C ASN A 671 7.19 6.67 37.85
N VAL A 672 6.23 5.80 37.45
CA VAL A 672 5.31 6.07 36.35
C VAL A 672 4.00 6.60 36.91
N TRP A 673 3.57 7.76 36.43
CA TRP A 673 2.30 8.36 36.86
C TRP A 673 1.57 9.08 35.72
N ILE A 674 0.27 9.25 35.88
CA ILE A 674 -0.59 9.96 34.98
C ILE A 674 -1.35 11.04 35.77
N ARG A 675 -1.35 12.27 35.28
CA ARG A 675 -2.20 13.35 35.73
C ARG A 675 -3.24 13.69 34.67
N PRO A 676 -4.51 13.24 34.80
CA PRO A 676 -5.56 13.61 33.89
C PRO A 676 -5.73 15.13 33.85
N LEU A 677 -5.90 15.68 32.65
CA LEU A 677 -6.15 17.10 32.45
C LEU A 677 -7.67 17.39 32.51
N PRO A 678 -8.10 18.56 33.00
CA PRO A 678 -9.50 18.92 33.15
C PRO A 678 -10.25 19.12 31.82
#